data_98db21fd6b8b6596ee5624aaf5a71e94
#
_entry.id   98db21fd6b8b6596ee5624aaf5a71e94
#
_cell.length_a   1.000
_cell.length_b   1.000
_cell.length_c   1.000
_cell.angle_alpha   90.00
_cell.angle_beta   90.00
_cell.angle_gamma   90.00
#
_symmetry.space_group_name_H-M   'P 1'
#
loop_
_entity.id
_entity.type
_entity.pdbx_description
1 polymer ?
#
loop_
_entity_poly.entity_id
_entity_poly.type
_entity_poly.pdbx_seq_one_letter_code
_entity_poly.pdbx_strand_id
1 'polypeptide(L)'
;MQNINLGWKFKKLPKMDINTMTAVTGIEENGFETVDLPHTWYRDGAGYQGTVLYKKNVRIETDSSKRVFLHFGAADRFCKVFVNGQYVGEHKGGYSAFAFDITNQCRWMADNEIAVLLDNRSFNQISPLAGDFTVFGGLYRDVTLYITEKSCFDRTFYGTNGVIVQAAVAEKMGKIVVENHMLHCENAQIAYTVKNAAGEVVLEQTEPLQSKVELTVPHPALWCGKKAPVMYTLQAALLVDGKKTDETEVRFGFRTVSVDAQQGFFLNGEHMKIQGVAKHQDFGGVFCATTEEHLRKDLQDILEIGANSVRLSHYQHPQRMYELCDEAGLVVWAEIPMLKFLDDEALFENACSQMKELIYQNMHHPSICFWGIQNEIAMFGESQAMYDRMQELGALVQRMDDTRISACANLFCVKNDSALNTHTQAVGYNIYFGWYYGNMADNADFVDKFHQDNPNIPLGITEYGVDCNLAYHAYAPKVRDYSEEFQALYHETVYPIFREREYIWGTYVWNMFDFSSEIRNEGGVRYKNCKGLVTYDRKIKKDAFYYYKAQWSDEPFVKIAESRFVNREREKITVKVYSNQPSVSITVNGASYTVDSNTGVFCFENVRLQPGENKIIASAGAWTDQVMFLGVSEKDESYIFVDQNPGINVKNWFIDAVEEEKMFPTGMFSIREACNTIVECEEAIAVVEKFSKKLAEQMKERRGMMPLERILNYMKNEFSEDDCKRLNAALTKVKKR
;
A
#
# COMPACT_ATOMS: atom_id res chain seq x y z
N MET A 1 -20.63 13.08 20.20
CA MET A 1 -19.83 13.03 18.95
C MET A 1 -20.59 13.74 17.86
N GLN A 2 -19.93 14.66 17.13
CA GLN A 2 -20.53 15.43 16.04
C GLN A 2 -19.55 15.43 14.86
N ASN A 3 -19.96 14.82 13.73
CA ASN A 3 -19.21 14.94 12.48
C ASN A 3 -19.39 16.36 11.90
N ILE A 4 -18.31 17.00 11.47
CA ILE A 4 -18.32 18.37 10.96
C ILE A 4 -17.81 18.47 9.52
N ASN A 5 -17.98 17.43 8.72
CA ASN A 5 -17.45 17.33 7.36
C ASN A 5 -18.04 18.32 6.36
N LEU A 6 -19.27 18.78 6.51
CA LEU A 6 -19.95 19.57 5.50
C LEU A 6 -19.62 21.08 5.61
N GLY A 7 -19.48 21.76 4.48
CA GLY A 7 -19.42 23.22 4.38
C GLY A 7 -18.12 23.87 4.89
N TRP A 8 -16.98 23.24 4.67
CA TRP A 8 -15.69 23.87 4.89
C TRP A 8 -15.36 24.92 3.85
N LYS A 9 -14.68 25.97 4.25
CA LYS A 9 -14.08 26.97 3.35
C LYS A 9 -12.64 26.56 3.06
N PHE A 10 -12.25 26.49 1.79
CA PHE A 10 -10.94 26.06 1.31
C PHE A 10 -10.27 27.14 0.47
N LYS A 11 -8.97 27.38 0.70
CA LYS A 11 -8.17 28.34 -0.08
C LYS A 11 -6.71 27.92 -0.20
N LYS A 12 -6.14 27.96 -1.43
CA LYS A 12 -4.70 27.78 -1.67
C LYS A 12 -3.94 29.06 -1.30
N LEU A 13 -2.77 28.90 -0.67
CA LEU A 13 -1.91 30.00 -0.20
C LEU A 13 -0.50 29.90 -0.83
N PRO A 14 -0.34 30.11 -2.13
CA PRO A 14 0.90 29.78 -2.87
C PRO A 14 2.13 30.60 -2.47
N LYS A 15 1.94 31.73 -1.78
CA LYS A 15 3.03 32.63 -1.31
C LYS A 15 3.38 32.43 0.17
N MET A 16 2.72 31.50 0.85
CA MET A 16 2.89 31.27 2.28
C MET A 16 3.69 29.99 2.56
N ASP A 17 4.42 29.99 3.64
CA ASP A 17 5.14 28.81 4.14
C ASP A 17 4.62 28.46 5.53
N ILE A 18 4.07 27.24 5.65
CA ILE A 18 3.50 26.73 6.89
C ILE A 18 4.51 26.78 8.06
N ASN A 19 5.80 26.59 7.78
CA ASN A 19 6.82 26.63 8.84
C ASN A 19 6.88 27.97 9.56
N THR A 20 6.64 29.07 8.84
CA THR A 20 6.72 30.44 9.38
C THR A 20 5.39 30.97 9.90
N MET A 21 4.28 30.27 9.61
CA MET A 21 2.95 30.71 10.00
C MET A 21 2.65 30.36 11.46
N THR A 22 2.49 31.40 12.28
CA THR A 22 2.12 31.32 13.70
C THR A 22 0.69 31.77 13.97
N ALA A 23 0.01 32.32 12.96
CA ALA A 23 -1.37 32.80 13.04
C ALA A 23 -2.03 32.70 11.66
N VAL A 24 -3.35 32.66 11.64
CA VAL A 24 -4.21 32.68 10.44
C VAL A 24 -4.95 33.99 10.26
N THR A 25 -4.65 34.99 11.10
CA THR A 25 -5.21 36.35 11.02
C THR A 25 -4.61 37.12 9.83
N GLY A 26 -5.41 37.98 9.19
CA GLY A 26 -4.95 38.79 8.06
C GLY A 26 -4.99 38.08 6.70
N ILE A 27 -5.45 36.83 6.63
CA ILE A 27 -5.71 36.17 5.34
C ILE A 27 -7.04 36.69 4.80
N GLU A 28 -6.99 37.26 3.59
CA GLU A 28 -8.17 37.81 2.91
C GLU A 28 -9.30 36.79 2.79
N GLU A 29 -10.53 37.21 3.11
CA GLU A 29 -11.72 36.35 3.10
C GLU A 29 -12.23 36.03 1.66
N ASN A 30 -11.79 36.76 0.66
CA ASN A 30 -12.11 36.48 -0.74
C ASN A 30 -11.30 35.29 -1.30
N GLY A 31 -11.88 34.55 -2.24
CA GLY A 31 -11.25 33.45 -2.93
C GLY A 31 -11.32 32.10 -2.18
N PHE A 32 -12.18 31.98 -1.16
CA PHE A 32 -12.51 30.69 -0.58
C PHE A 32 -13.56 29.96 -1.41
N GLU A 33 -13.34 28.68 -1.61
CA GLU A 33 -14.32 27.72 -2.13
C GLU A 33 -15.03 27.01 -0.98
N THR A 34 -16.26 26.56 -1.18
CA THR A 34 -16.95 25.70 -0.23
C THR A 34 -16.74 24.25 -0.63
N VAL A 35 -16.25 23.43 0.28
CA VAL A 35 -15.98 22.01 0.07
C VAL A 35 -16.53 21.16 1.22
N ASP A 36 -16.88 19.92 0.91
CA ASP A 36 -17.23 18.90 1.89
C ASP A 36 -16.10 17.90 2.05
N LEU A 37 -15.92 17.34 3.23
CA LEU A 37 -14.94 16.28 3.51
C LEU A 37 -15.60 14.89 3.29
N PRO A 38 -14.81 13.91 2.85
CA PRO A 38 -13.37 13.95 2.54
C PRO A 38 -13.04 14.80 1.32
N HIS A 39 -11.98 15.60 1.39
CA HIS A 39 -11.59 16.50 0.32
C HIS A 39 -10.09 16.44 0.03
N THR A 40 -9.75 16.42 -1.27
CA THR A 40 -8.41 16.67 -1.79
C THR A 40 -8.46 17.72 -2.89
N TRP A 41 -7.46 18.57 -2.95
CA TRP A 41 -7.34 19.55 -4.04
C TRP A 41 -6.60 19.02 -5.27
N TYR A 42 -6.20 17.75 -5.23
CA TYR A 42 -5.52 17.10 -6.35
C TYR A 42 -6.45 16.96 -7.56
N ARG A 43 -5.87 17.07 -8.75
CA ARG A 43 -6.51 16.73 -10.04
C ARG A 43 -5.43 16.07 -10.90
N ASP A 44 -5.80 15.13 -11.76
CA ASP A 44 -4.88 14.40 -12.63
C ASP A 44 -3.86 15.33 -13.31
N GLY A 45 -2.58 15.15 -12.99
CA GLY A 45 -1.47 15.90 -13.56
C GLY A 45 -1.36 17.38 -13.17
N ALA A 46 -2.17 17.84 -12.24
CA ALA A 46 -2.21 19.24 -11.78
C ALA A 46 -2.12 19.34 -10.26
N GLY A 47 -1.20 18.57 -9.65
CA GLY A 47 -0.96 18.58 -8.21
C GLY A 47 -0.40 19.92 -7.74
N TYR A 48 -1.23 20.76 -7.09
CA TYR A 48 -0.71 21.88 -6.33
C TYR A 48 0.04 21.35 -5.09
N GLN A 49 1.31 21.72 -4.98
CA GLN A 49 2.12 21.47 -3.80
C GLN A 49 2.38 22.78 -3.07
N GLY A 50 1.98 22.86 -1.81
CA GLY A 50 2.11 24.07 -1.01
C GLY A 50 1.08 24.19 0.09
N THR A 51 1.14 25.34 0.77
CA THR A 51 0.26 25.64 1.91
C THR A 51 -1.17 25.93 1.45
N VAL A 52 -2.15 25.40 2.18
CA VAL A 52 -3.58 25.68 2.01
C VAL A 52 -4.21 25.98 3.37
N LEU A 53 -5.37 26.59 3.36
CA LEU A 53 -6.16 26.91 4.55
C LEU A 53 -7.58 26.35 4.38
N TYR A 54 -8.01 25.59 5.39
CA TYR A 54 -9.40 25.21 5.62
C TYR A 54 -9.95 26.02 6.78
N LYS A 55 -11.19 26.51 6.68
CA LYS A 55 -11.92 27.17 7.75
C LYS A 55 -13.31 26.58 7.93
N LYS A 56 -13.76 26.48 9.17
CA LYS A 56 -15.10 26.02 9.53
C LYS A 56 -15.62 26.75 10.75
N ASN A 57 -16.83 27.27 10.71
CA ASN A 57 -17.53 27.73 11.88
C ASN A 57 -18.40 26.61 12.46
N VAL A 58 -18.27 26.36 13.74
CA VAL A 58 -19.04 25.34 14.47
C VAL A 58 -19.60 25.95 15.76
N ARG A 59 -20.90 25.78 15.97
CA ARG A 59 -21.54 26.19 17.21
C ARG A 59 -21.37 25.13 18.28
N ILE A 60 -20.87 25.54 19.45
CA ILE A 60 -20.76 24.69 20.64
C ILE A 60 -21.94 25.03 21.57
N GLU A 61 -22.88 24.11 21.67
CA GLU A 61 -24.15 24.27 22.39
C GLU A 61 -24.09 23.70 23.82
N THR A 62 -22.99 23.93 24.52
CA THR A 62 -22.77 23.52 25.91
C THR A 62 -21.94 24.56 26.66
N ASP A 63 -21.84 24.44 27.99
CA ASP A 63 -21.08 25.32 28.85
C ASP A 63 -19.69 24.77 29.20
N SER A 64 -18.92 25.53 29.94
CA SER A 64 -17.55 25.22 30.37
C SER A 64 -17.42 24.07 31.37
N SER A 65 -18.52 23.40 31.72
CA SER A 65 -18.49 22.16 32.51
C SER A 65 -18.01 20.98 31.70
N LYS A 66 -18.04 21.09 30.35
CA LYS A 66 -17.63 20.05 29.40
C LYS A 66 -16.19 20.24 28.91
N ARG A 67 -15.72 19.25 28.17
CA ARG A 67 -14.47 19.22 27.45
C ARG A 67 -14.77 19.00 25.97
N VAL A 68 -13.95 19.60 25.10
CA VAL A 68 -14.12 19.48 23.64
C VAL A 68 -12.82 19.01 23.00
N PHE A 69 -12.90 17.93 22.24
CA PHE A 69 -11.80 17.43 21.42
C PHE A 69 -12.13 17.61 19.95
N LEU A 70 -11.16 18.06 19.18
CA LEU A 70 -11.20 18.13 17.74
C LEU A 70 -10.33 17.00 17.19
N HIS A 71 -10.96 16.02 16.55
CA HIS A 71 -10.32 14.80 16.01
C HIS A 71 -10.31 14.84 14.49
N PHE A 72 -9.17 14.49 13.91
CA PHE A 72 -8.94 14.34 12.48
C PHE A 72 -8.64 12.88 12.17
N GLY A 73 -9.34 12.27 11.22
CA GLY A 73 -9.05 10.92 10.74
C GLY A 73 -7.75 10.83 9.93
N ALA A 74 -7.37 11.91 9.26
CA ALA A 74 -6.04 12.19 8.69
C ALA A 74 -6.01 13.60 8.07
N ALA A 75 -4.81 14.16 7.93
CA ALA A 75 -4.57 15.43 7.24
C ALA A 75 -3.17 15.39 6.58
N ASP A 76 -3.11 15.45 5.27
CA ASP A 76 -1.86 15.22 4.55
C ASP A 76 -1.20 16.54 4.12
N ARG A 77 0.00 16.83 4.58
CA ARG A 77 1.01 15.98 5.27
C ARG A 77 1.45 16.66 6.57
N PHE A 78 1.65 17.99 6.55
CA PHE A 78 1.95 18.81 7.71
C PHE A 78 0.75 19.69 8.03
N CYS A 79 0.25 19.58 9.25
CA CYS A 79 -0.98 20.23 9.72
C CYS A 79 -0.71 21.15 10.90
N LYS A 80 -1.25 22.39 10.89
CA LYS A 80 -1.35 23.29 12.04
C LYS A 80 -2.80 23.68 12.27
N VAL A 81 -3.25 23.60 13.51
CA VAL A 81 -4.66 23.85 13.89
C VAL A 81 -4.77 25.08 14.77
N PHE A 82 -5.78 25.89 14.48
CA PHE A 82 -6.13 27.10 15.22
C PHE A 82 -7.63 27.07 15.54
N VAL A 83 -8.00 27.52 16.72
CA VAL A 83 -9.39 27.73 17.14
C VAL A 83 -9.57 29.16 17.64
N ASN A 84 -10.53 29.90 17.07
CA ASN A 84 -10.75 31.31 17.34
C ASN A 84 -9.48 32.18 17.21
N GLY A 85 -8.63 31.83 16.23
CA GLY A 85 -7.35 32.51 15.97
C GLY A 85 -6.20 32.11 16.89
N GLN A 86 -6.43 31.27 17.90
CA GLN A 86 -5.40 30.78 18.81
C GLN A 86 -4.81 29.46 18.30
N TYR A 87 -3.49 29.34 18.31
CA TYR A 87 -2.80 28.11 17.96
C TYR A 87 -3.11 27.01 18.99
N VAL A 88 -3.43 25.82 18.47
CA VAL A 88 -3.78 24.63 19.26
C VAL A 88 -2.67 23.60 19.24
N GLY A 89 -2.13 23.33 18.07
CA GLY A 89 -1.09 22.31 17.88
C GLY A 89 -0.79 22.02 16.42
N GLU A 90 0.14 21.10 16.21
CA GLU A 90 0.53 20.62 14.88
C GLU A 90 0.64 19.08 14.83
N HIS A 91 0.51 18.51 13.65
CA HIS A 91 0.73 17.11 13.37
C HIS A 91 1.57 16.94 12.10
N LYS A 92 2.54 16.02 12.15
CA LYS A 92 3.48 15.69 11.08
C LYS A 92 3.36 14.22 10.69
N GLY A 93 2.70 13.97 9.57
CA GLY A 93 2.36 12.65 9.05
C GLY A 93 1.00 12.70 8.37
N GLY A 94 0.88 12.13 7.18
CA GLY A 94 -0.29 12.32 6.34
C GLY A 94 -1.42 11.32 6.55
N TYR A 95 -1.19 10.24 7.33
CA TYR A 95 -2.01 9.03 7.19
C TYR A 95 -2.67 8.54 8.47
N SER A 96 -2.21 9.00 9.63
CA SER A 96 -2.73 8.61 10.94
C SER A 96 -3.78 9.58 11.43
N ALA A 97 -4.65 9.12 12.32
CA ALA A 97 -5.54 10.00 13.06
C ALA A 97 -4.80 10.76 14.16
N PHE A 98 -5.30 11.94 14.50
CA PHE A 98 -4.82 12.73 15.63
C PHE A 98 -5.94 13.61 16.21
N ALA A 99 -5.78 14.06 17.45
CA ALA A 99 -6.75 14.92 18.08
C ALA A 99 -6.12 15.98 18.98
N PHE A 100 -6.83 17.08 19.16
CA PHE A 100 -6.46 18.16 20.07
C PHE A 100 -7.57 18.43 21.07
N ASP A 101 -7.22 18.67 22.31
CA ASP A 101 -8.13 19.26 23.31
C ASP A 101 -8.22 20.77 23.06
N ILE A 102 -9.38 21.20 22.61
CA ILE A 102 -9.63 22.63 22.27
C ILE A 102 -10.47 23.33 23.32
N THR A 103 -10.69 22.71 24.49
CA THR A 103 -11.55 23.21 25.57
C THR A 103 -11.26 24.66 25.96
N ASN A 104 -9.98 25.00 26.09
CA ASN A 104 -9.54 26.32 26.50
C ASN A 104 -9.69 27.42 25.43
N GLN A 105 -9.78 27.01 24.14
CA GLN A 105 -9.95 27.92 23.01
C GLN A 105 -11.42 28.10 22.64
N CYS A 106 -12.33 27.29 23.19
CA CYS A 106 -13.75 27.32 22.88
C CYS A 106 -14.45 28.55 23.47
N ARG A 107 -15.34 29.14 22.70
CA ARG A 107 -16.41 30.04 23.14
C ARG A 107 -17.67 29.23 23.37
N TRP A 108 -18.12 29.22 24.60
CA TRP A 108 -19.27 28.40 25.02
C TRP A 108 -20.60 29.04 24.61
N MET A 109 -21.59 28.23 24.23
CA MET A 109 -22.90 28.68 23.73
C MET A 109 -22.79 29.64 22.53
N ALA A 110 -21.71 29.52 21.73
CA ALA A 110 -21.36 30.44 20.66
C ALA A 110 -20.70 29.72 19.47
N ASP A 111 -20.57 30.46 18.37
CA ASP A 111 -19.85 30.01 17.20
C ASP A 111 -18.33 30.07 17.42
N ASN A 112 -17.64 29.04 16.95
CA ASN A 112 -16.20 28.89 17.04
C ASN A 112 -15.63 28.69 15.64
N GLU A 113 -14.63 29.48 15.26
CA GLU A 113 -13.90 29.28 14.02
C GLU A 113 -12.78 28.27 14.24
N ILE A 114 -12.80 27.18 13.48
CA ILE A 114 -11.70 26.22 13.35
C ILE A 114 -10.97 26.56 12.05
N ALA A 115 -9.65 26.75 12.13
CA ALA A 115 -8.81 26.99 10.95
C ALA A 115 -7.68 25.96 10.92
N VAL A 116 -7.45 25.35 9.77
CA VAL A 116 -6.48 24.27 9.57
C VAL A 116 -5.58 24.65 8.40
N LEU A 117 -4.31 24.90 8.69
CA LEU A 117 -3.27 25.02 7.67
C LEU A 117 -2.75 23.62 7.33
N LEU A 118 -2.65 23.32 6.05
CA LEU A 118 -2.03 22.10 5.54
C LEU A 118 -0.97 22.42 4.49
N ASP A 119 0.04 21.58 4.40
CA ASP A 119 1.05 21.64 3.36
C ASP A 119 1.48 20.24 2.95
N ASN A 120 1.35 19.92 1.65
CA ASN A 120 1.68 18.60 1.09
C ASN A 120 3.06 18.53 0.43
N ARG A 121 3.88 19.60 0.53
CA ARG A 121 5.26 19.56 0.03
C ARG A 121 6.08 18.50 0.74
N SER A 122 7.17 18.08 0.11
CA SER A 122 8.16 17.21 0.77
C SER A 122 8.92 17.98 1.86
N PHE A 123 8.97 17.40 3.06
CA PHE A 123 9.76 17.87 4.20
C PHE A 123 10.74 16.77 4.57
N ASN A 124 12.03 17.09 4.70
CA ASN A 124 13.07 16.09 5.01
C ASN A 124 12.84 15.33 6.34
N GLN A 125 12.01 15.88 7.21
CA GLN A 125 11.70 15.33 8.53
C GLN A 125 10.34 14.64 8.62
N ILE A 126 9.66 14.43 7.50
CA ILE A 126 8.32 13.81 7.48
C ILE A 126 8.28 12.72 6.40
N SER A 127 8.14 11.47 6.79
CA SER A 127 7.92 10.37 5.86
C SER A 127 6.51 10.44 5.22
N PRO A 128 6.37 10.05 3.92
CA PRO A 128 7.38 9.51 3.01
C PRO A 128 8.23 10.60 2.33
N LEU A 129 9.53 10.35 2.14
CA LEU A 129 10.40 11.24 1.38
C LEU A 129 10.45 10.94 -0.11
N ALA A 130 10.07 9.73 -0.48
CA ALA A 130 9.99 9.23 -1.85
C ALA A 130 8.92 8.14 -1.92
N GLY A 131 8.50 7.80 -3.13
CA GLY A 131 7.58 6.69 -3.39
C GLY A 131 7.05 6.77 -4.82
N ASP A 132 6.71 5.62 -5.39
CA ASP A 132 6.08 5.51 -6.70
C ASP A 132 4.55 5.64 -6.55
N PHE A 133 4.10 6.67 -5.86
CA PHE A 133 2.69 7.02 -5.67
C PHE A 133 2.54 8.53 -5.44
N THR A 134 1.34 9.04 -5.64
CA THR A 134 1.03 10.46 -5.46
C THR A 134 0.77 10.79 -3.99
N VAL A 135 1.41 11.86 -3.49
CA VAL A 135 1.06 12.51 -2.23
C VAL A 135 0.04 13.60 -2.54
N PHE A 136 -1.21 13.35 -2.19
CA PHE A 136 -2.34 14.14 -2.67
C PHE A 136 -2.55 15.47 -1.96
N GLY A 137 -2.44 15.47 -0.63
CA GLY A 137 -2.83 16.58 0.22
C GLY A 137 -4.34 16.69 0.43
N GLY A 138 -4.75 17.13 1.62
CA GLY A 138 -6.16 17.36 1.95
C GLY A 138 -6.56 17.01 3.38
N LEU A 139 -7.75 17.49 3.78
CA LEU A 139 -8.56 16.87 4.83
C LEU A 139 -9.36 15.75 4.17
N TYR A 140 -8.74 14.62 3.97
CA TYR A 140 -9.27 13.56 3.11
C TYR A 140 -9.90 12.40 3.90
N ARG A 141 -10.08 12.60 5.21
CA ARG A 141 -10.87 11.75 6.11
C ARG A 141 -11.74 12.62 7.01
N ASP A 142 -12.58 11.99 7.82
CA ASP A 142 -13.52 12.67 8.69
C ASP A 142 -12.85 13.62 9.70
N VAL A 143 -13.54 14.73 9.99
CA VAL A 143 -13.24 15.62 11.11
C VAL A 143 -14.42 15.59 12.09
N THR A 144 -14.14 15.34 13.36
CA THR A 144 -15.16 15.08 14.38
C THR A 144 -14.89 15.89 15.64
N LEU A 145 -15.95 16.45 16.22
CA LEU A 145 -15.95 17.01 17.57
C LEU A 145 -16.48 16.00 18.58
N TYR A 146 -15.73 15.77 19.63
CA TYR A 146 -16.18 15.04 20.82
C TYR A 146 -16.42 16.02 21.94
N ILE A 147 -17.62 16.00 22.52
CA ILE A 147 -17.97 16.78 23.71
C ILE A 147 -18.22 15.78 24.84
N THR A 148 -17.44 15.89 25.90
CA THR A 148 -17.44 14.94 27.02
C THR A 148 -17.60 15.66 28.36
N GLU A 149 -17.76 14.92 29.45
CA GLU A 149 -17.54 15.42 30.78
C GLU A 149 -16.06 15.80 30.98
N LYS A 150 -15.72 16.52 32.06
CA LYS A 150 -14.32 16.84 32.37
C LYS A 150 -13.49 15.60 32.65
N SER A 151 -14.09 14.64 33.37
CA SER A 151 -13.53 13.32 33.59
C SER A 151 -13.92 12.41 32.43
N CYS A 152 -12.98 12.07 31.58
CA CYS A 152 -13.21 11.33 30.34
C CYS A 152 -11.98 10.55 29.91
N PHE A 153 -12.12 9.66 28.93
CA PHE A 153 -11.02 9.05 28.22
C PHE A 153 -10.26 10.09 27.39
N ASP A 154 -8.93 9.97 27.35
CA ASP A 154 -8.06 10.90 26.65
C ASP A 154 -8.01 10.60 25.15
N ARG A 155 -8.70 11.40 24.36
CA ARG A 155 -8.73 11.29 22.89
C ARG A 155 -7.52 11.92 22.22
N THR A 156 -6.65 12.60 22.95
CA THR A 156 -5.40 13.14 22.41
C THR A 156 -4.28 12.11 22.40
N PHE A 157 -4.43 11.01 23.15
CA PHE A 157 -3.44 9.94 23.17
C PHE A 157 -3.39 9.25 21.78
N TYR A 158 -2.44 9.66 20.97
CA TYR A 158 -2.23 9.18 19.60
C TYR A 158 -3.51 9.14 18.74
N GLY A 159 -4.46 10.05 18.94
CA GLY A 159 -5.71 10.10 18.20
C GLY A 159 -6.65 8.91 18.41
N THR A 160 -6.47 8.15 19.49
CA THR A 160 -7.31 7.00 19.86
C THR A 160 -8.57 7.43 20.64
N ASN A 161 -9.38 6.47 21.04
CA ASN A 161 -10.51 6.73 21.96
C ASN A 161 -10.09 6.71 23.45
N GLY A 162 -8.80 6.59 23.77
CA GLY A 162 -8.25 6.53 25.12
C GLY A 162 -8.27 5.12 25.74
N VAL A 163 -8.77 4.11 25.05
CA VAL A 163 -8.76 2.71 25.49
C VAL A 163 -8.09 1.85 24.44
N ILE A 164 -6.94 1.30 24.76
CA ILE A 164 -6.15 0.45 23.87
C ILE A 164 -6.36 -1.01 24.27
N VAL A 165 -6.69 -1.86 23.31
CA VAL A 165 -6.99 -3.28 23.53
C VAL A 165 -6.01 -4.14 22.78
N GLN A 166 -5.28 -4.97 23.52
CA GLN A 166 -4.46 -6.04 22.96
C GLN A 166 -5.03 -7.40 23.40
N ALA A 167 -5.37 -8.26 22.44
CA ALA A 167 -5.93 -9.59 22.71
C ALA A 167 -4.96 -10.69 22.29
N ALA A 168 -4.77 -11.67 23.15
CA ALA A 168 -3.96 -12.84 22.92
C ALA A 168 -4.67 -14.12 23.42
N VAL A 169 -4.18 -15.28 23.01
CA VAL A 169 -4.69 -16.58 23.48
C VAL A 169 -3.53 -17.45 23.93
N ALA A 170 -3.64 -18.00 25.14
CA ALA A 170 -2.74 -19.00 25.67
C ALA A 170 -3.53 -20.07 26.44
N GLU A 171 -3.21 -21.35 26.26
CA GLU A 171 -3.80 -22.46 27.00
C GLU A 171 -5.35 -22.45 27.06
N LYS A 172 -6.01 -22.07 25.95
CA LYS A 172 -7.46 -21.93 25.82
C LYS A 172 -8.07 -20.78 26.64
N MET A 173 -7.26 -19.87 27.13
CA MET A 173 -7.68 -18.64 27.78
C MET A 173 -7.43 -17.45 26.87
N GLY A 174 -8.47 -16.66 26.63
CA GLY A 174 -8.35 -15.36 25.99
C GLY A 174 -7.92 -14.35 27.04
N LYS A 175 -6.77 -13.69 26.79
CA LYS A 175 -6.23 -12.61 27.60
C LYS A 175 -6.47 -11.30 26.86
N ILE A 176 -7.05 -10.34 27.55
CA ILE A 176 -7.27 -8.99 27.04
C ILE A 176 -6.52 -8.03 27.94
N VAL A 177 -5.50 -7.39 27.38
CA VAL A 177 -4.79 -6.31 28.05
C VAL A 177 -5.43 -5.01 27.63
N VAL A 178 -5.96 -4.26 28.58
CA VAL A 178 -6.59 -2.96 28.36
C VAL A 178 -5.71 -1.88 28.96
N GLU A 179 -5.20 -0.97 28.13
CA GLU A 179 -4.48 0.21 28.55
C GLU A 179 -5.41 1.42 28.49
N ASN A 180 -5.52 2.15 29.59
CA ASN A 180 -6.48 3.23 29.76
C ASN A 180 -5.77 4.58 29.91
N HIS A 181 -6.13 5.53 29.08
CA HIS A 181 -5.69 6.92 29.11
C HIS A 181 -6.88 7.82 29.43
N MET A 182 -6.78 8.58 30.50
CA MET A 182 -7.90 9.35 31.03
C MET A 182 -7.45 10.73 31.51
N LEU A 183 -8.39 11.65 31.60
CA LEU A 183 -8.19 13.01 32.05
C LEU A 183 -9.08 13.33 33.26
N HIS A 184 -8.53 13.99 34.29
CA HIS A 184 -9.21 14.49 35.48
C HIS A 184 -10.08 13.44 36.20
N CYS A 185 -9.52 12.25 36.45
CA CYS A 185 -10.21 11.13 37.06
C CYS A 185 -9.70 10.87 38.48
N GLU A 186 -10.22 11.60 39.49
CA GLU A 186 -10.03 11.27 40.89
C GLU A 186 -11.18 10.37 41.36
N ASN A 187 -10.89 9.39 42.24
CA ASN A 187 -11.88 8.43 42.78
C ASN A 187 -12.70 7.73 41.69
N ALA A 188 -12.06 7.37 40.60
CA ALA A 188 -12.75 6.75 39.46
C ALA A 188 -12.56 5.23 39.44
N GLN A 189 -13.49 4.57 38.79
CA GLN A 189 -13.48 3.15 38.43
C GLN A 189 -13.79 3.00 36.95
N ILE A 190 -13.39 1.89 36.37
CA ILE A 190 -13.79 1.52 35.01
C ILE A 190 -14.56 0.21 35.06
N ALA A 191 -15.77 0.22 34.53
CA ALA A 191 -16.58 -0.98 34.34
C ALA A 191 -16.36 -1.51 32.91
N TYR A 192 -15.88 -2.73 32.82
CA TYR A 192 -15.64 -3.43 31.55
C TYR A 192 -16.75 -4.45 31.33
N THR A 193 -17.32 -4.46 30.13
CA THR A 193 -18.23 -5.48 29.65
C THR A 193 -17.71 -6.05 28.35
N VAL A 194 -17.45 -7.35 28.29
CA VAL A 194 -17.06 -8.03 27.04
C VAL A 194 -18.24 -8.81 26.52
N LYS A 195 -18.58 -8.59 25.26
CA LYS A 195 -19.64 -9.29 24.53
C LYS A 195 -19.02 -10.14 23.41
N ASN A 196 -19.60 -11.33 23.19
CA ASN A 196 -19.27 -12.17 22.06
C ASN A 196 -19.97 -11.70 20.75
N ALA A 197 -19.73 -12.41 19.65
CA ALA A 197 -20.31 -12.10 18.34
C ALA A 197 -21.87 -12.17 18.32
N ALA A 198 -22.48 -12.90 19.24
CA ALA A 198 -23.94 -12.95 19.39
C ALA A 198 -24.50 -11.79 20.25
N GLY A 199 -23.63 -10.94 20.80
CA GLY A 199 -24.01 -9.85 21.71
C GLY A 199 -24.22 -10.30 23.16
N GLU A 200 -23.90 -11.55 23.49
CA GLU A 200 -24.00 -12.09 24.85
C GLU A 200 -22.83 -11.63 25.68
N VAL A 201 -23.09 -11.23 26.93
CA VAL A 201 -22.05 -10.85 27.90
C VAL A 201 -21.28 -12.07 28.35
N VAL A 202 -19.98 -12.08 28.11
CA VAL A 202 -19.07 -13.17 28.49
C VAL A 202 -18.14 -12.78 29.64
N LEU A 203 -18.04 -11.47 29.95
CA LEU A 203 -17.32 -10.94 31.11
C LEU A 203 -17.92 -9.59 31.53
N GLU A 204 -18.10 -9.43 32.84
CA GLU A 204 -18.31 -8.13 33.48
C GLU A 204 -17.35 -7.99 34.66
N GLN A 205 -16.61 -6.88 34.69
CA GLN A 205 -15.63 -6.60 35.74
C GLN A 205 -15.50 -5.10 35.98
N THR A 206 -15.49 -4.68 37.21
CA THR A 206 -15.26 -3.28 37.57
C THR A 206 -13.98 -3.17 38.38
N GLU A 207 -13.07 -2.32 37.92
CA GLU A 207 -11.77 -2.14 38.53
C GLU A 207 -11.60 -0.69 39.03
N PRO A 208 -10.87 -0.50 40.16
CA PRO A 208 -10.36 0.82 40.46
C PRO A 208 -9.53 1.36 39.29
N LEU A 209 -9.42 2.67 39.22
CA LEU A 209 -8.68 3.31 38.15
C LEU A 209 -7.24 2.82 38.08
N GLN A 210 -6.88 2.19 36.97
CA GLN A 210 -5.53 1.71 36.65
C GLN A 210 -5.22 2.02 35.20
N SER A 211 -3.95 2.34 34.92
CA SER A 211 -3.49 2.60 33.55
C SER A 211 -3.49 1.31 32.71
N LYS A 212 -3.39 0.13 33.32
CA LYS A 212 -3.36 -1.16 32.64
C LYS A 212 -4.13 -2.20 33.46
N VAL A 213 -5.05 -2.92 32.81
CA VAL A 213 -5.87 -3.97 33.40
C VAL A 213 -5.80 -5.20 32.50
N GLU A 214 -5.77 -6.37 33.12
CA GLU A 214 -5.85 -7.66 32.43
C GLU A 214 -7.21 -8.32 32.69
N LEU A 215 -7.93 -8.63 31.62
CA LEU A 215 -9.20 -9.35 31.64
C LEU A 215 -9.04 -10.71 30.98
N THR A 216 -9.80 -11.70 31.41
CA THR A 216 -9.71 -13.06 30.86
C THR A 216 -11.06 -13.62 30.45
N VAL A 217 -11.10 -14.25 29.28
CA VAL A 217 -12.28 -14.93 28.75
C VAL A 217 -11.93 -16.42 28.55
N PRO A 218 -12.57 -17.35 29.26
CA PRO A 218 -12.30 -18.77 29.09
C PRO A 218 -12.84 -19.28 27.75
N HIS A 219 -12.07 -20.12 27.08
CA HIS A 219 -12.42 -20.78 25.82
C HIS A 219 -13.01 -19.83 24.76
N PRO A 220 -12.32 -18.74 24.39
CA PRO A 220 -12.84 -17.80 23.41
C PRO A 220 -12.95 -18.44 22.03
N ALA A 221 -13.99 -18.07 21.29
CA ALA A 221 -14.05 -18.35 19.86
C ALA A 221 -12.99 -17.52 19.13
N LEU A 222 -12.21 -18.16 18.26
CA LEU A 222 -11.09 -17.53 17.60
C LEU A 222 -11.50 -16.85 16.29
N TRP A 223 -10.84 -15.74 15.95
CA TRP A 223 -10.85 -15.20 14.62
C TRP A 223 -9.95 -16.07 13.72
N CYS A 224 -10.57 -16.82 12.80
CA CYS A 224 -9.91 -17.81 11.94
C CYS A 224 -9.88 -17.40 10.47
N GLY A 225 -9.66 -16.10 10.19
CA GLY A 225 -9.70 -15.60 8.82
C GLY A 225 -11.08 -15.83 8.17
N LYS A 226 -11.10 -16.07 6.86
CA LYS A 226 -12.34 -16.28 6.08
C LYS A 226 -13.21 -17.45 6.59
N LYS A 227 -12.64 -18.43 7.29
CA LYS A 227 -13.38 -19.57 7.84
C LYS A 227 -14.36 -19.16 8.95
N ALA A 228 -13.92 -18.25 9.85
CA ALA A 228 -14.71 -17.78 10.98
C ALA A 228 -14.14 -16.42 11.47
N PRO A 229 -14.63 -15.31 10.95
CA PRO A 229 -14.17 -13.95 11.33
C PRO A 229 -14.85 -13.49 12.63
N VAL A 230 -14.63 -14.21 13.73
CA VAL A 230 -15.32 -13.97 15.00
C VAL A 230 -14.76 -12.74 15.69
N MET A 231 -15.66 -11.79 16.00
CA MET A 231 -15.32 -10.55 16.69
C MET A 231 -15.99 -10.49 18.06
N TYR A 232 -15.31 -9.85 19.00
CA TYR A 232 -15.81 -9.48 20.32
C TYR A 232 -15.91 -7.96 20.42
N THR A 233 -16.65 -7.49 21.43
CA THR A 233 -16.77 -6.07 21.75
C THR A 233 -16.44 -5.86 23.22
N LEU A 234 -15.47 -5.00 23.50
CA LEU A 234 -15.19 -4.46 24.82
C LEU A 234 -15.90 -3.11 24.96
N GLN A 235 -16.77 -2.97 25.95
CA GLN A 235 -17.28 -1.68 26.40
C GLN A 235 -16.55 -1.30 27.69
N ALA A 236 -16.01 -0.08 27.75
CA ALA A 236 -15.36 0.49 28.91
C ALA A 236 -16.12 1.75 29.33
N ALA A 237 -16.73 1.73 30.52
CA ALA A 237 -17.48 2.83 31.10
C ALA A 237 -16.69 3.43 32.27
N LEU A 238 -16.36 4.72 32.16
CA LEU A 238 -15.68 5.48 33.22
C LEU A 238 -16.72 5.95 34.25
N LEU A 239 -16.51 5.56 35.50
CA LEU A 239 -17.37 5.90 36.62
C LEU A 239 -16.62 6.80 37.59
N VAL A 240 -17.15 7.98 37.87
CA VAL A 240 -16.62 8.91 38.90
C VAL A 240 -17.69 9.08 39.97
N ASP A 241 -17.35 8.82 41.21
CA ASP A 241 -18.31 8.80 42.34
C ASP A 241 -19.56 7.93 42.03
N GLY A 242 -19.37 6.82 41.34
CA GLY A 242 -20.42 5.87 40.93
C GLY A 242 -21.30 6.34 39.76
N LYS A 243 -21.03 7.48 39.14
CA LYS A 243 -21.76 7.99 37.97
C LYS A 243 -20.93 7.80 36.71
N LYS A 244 -21.58 7.31 35.65
CA LYS A 244 -20.93 7.22 34.33
C LYS A 244 -20.68 8.60 33.76
N THR A 245 -19.40 8.93 33.48
CA THR A 245 -18.97 10.20 32.91
C THR A 245 -18.53 10.07 31.45
N ASP A 246 -17.98 8.92 31.04
CA ASP A 246 -17.63 8.63 29.66
C ASP A 246 -17.76 7.15 29.37
N GLU A 247 -17.84 6.80 28.08
CA GLU A 247 -17.93 5.42 27.63
C GLU A 247 -17.29 5.30 26.26
N THR A 248 -16.63 4.17 26.03
CA THR A 248 -16.07 3.84 24.72
C THR A 248 -16.23 2.35 24.44
N GLU A 249 -16.22 2.01 23.15
CA GLU A 249 -16.35 0.64 22.68
C GLU A 249 -15.19 0.32 21.74
N VAL A 250 -14.62 -0.88 21.87
CA VAL A 250 -13.56 -1.40 21.01
C VAL A 250 -13.94 -2.80 20.54
N ARG A 251 -14.01 -3.01 19.22
CA ARG A 251 -14.16 -4.33 18.62
C ARG A 251 -12.80 -4.99 18.51
N PHE A 252 -12.70 -6.26 18.85
CA PHE A 252 -11.44 -7.00 18.81
C PHE A 252 -11.69 -8.48 18.53
N GLY A 253 -10.64 -9.24 18.27
CA GLY A 253 -10.73 -10.68 18.08
C GLY A 253 -9.57 -11.43 18.71
N PHE A 254 -9.80 -12.68 19.10
CA PHE A 254 -8.76 -13.55 19.63
C PHE A 254 -8.15 -14.40 18.53
N ARG A 255 -6.84 -14.37 18.39
CA ARG A 255 -6.09 -15.23 17.48
C ARG A 255 -4.63 -15.34 17.89
N THR A 256 -3.92 -16.32 17.33
CA THR A 256 -2.46 -16.40 17.36
C THR A 256 -1.92 -16.39 15.92
N VAL A 257 -0.75 -15.80 15.73
CA VAL A 257 -0.03 -15.86 14.45
C VAL A 257 1.43 -16.22 14.68
N SER A 258 1.99 -16.96 13.75
CA SER A 258 3.42 -17.24 13.71
C SER A 258 3.89 -17.42 12.27
N VAL A 259 5.18 -17.31 12.07
CA VAL A 259 5.83 -17.55 10.79
C VAL A 259 7.04 -18.44 11.00
N ASP A 260 7.20 -19.42 10.14
CA ASP A 260 8.30 -20.37 10.16
C ASP A 260 9.09 -20.29 8.86
N ALA A 261 10.42 -20.39 8.95
CA ALA A 261 11.29 -20.23 7.78
C ALA A 261 11.20 -21.39 6.78
N GLN A 262 10.67 -22.56 7.19
CA GLN A 262 10.54 -23.76 6.35
C GLN A 262 9.10 -24.01 5.91
N GLN A 263 8.14 -23.64 6.75
CA GLN A 263 6.73 -24.00 6.58
C GLN A 263 5.82 -22.81 6.30
N GLY A 264 6.31 -21.57 6.41
CA GLY A 264 5.55 -20.37 6.10
C GLY A 264 4.69 -19.85 7.25
N PHE A 265 3.49 -19.33 6.94
CA PHE A 265 2.63 -18.63 7.89
C PHE A 265 1.59 -19.54 8.53
N PHE A 266 1.33 -19.30 9.82
CA PHE A 266 0.32 -20.03 10.62
C PHE A 266 -0.66 -19.06 11.28
N LEU A 267 -1.94 -19.37 11.17
CA LEU A 267 -3.02 -18.71 11.89
C LEU A 267 -3.66 -19.72 12.86
N ASN A 268 -3.63 -19.43 14.16
CA ASN A 268 -4.13 -20.32 15.23
C ASN A 268 -3.51 -21.73 15.20
N GLY A 269 -2.24 -21.81 14.80
CA GLY A 269 -1.52 -23.07 14.65
C GLY A 269 -1.85 -23.86 13.38
N GLU A 270 -2.78 -23.39 12.54
CA GLU A 270 -3.06 -23.99 11.23
C GLU A 270 -2.20 -23.31 10.16
N HIS A 271 -1.51 -24.11 9.34
CA HIS A 271 -0.76 -23.60 8.18
C HIS A 271 -1.69 -22.91 7.18
N MET A 272 -1.31 -21.72 6.73
CA MET A 272 -2.05 -20.96 5.73
C MET A 272 -1.08 -20.30 4.74
N LYS A 273 -1.12 -20.70 3.47
CA LYS A 273 -0.38 -19.98 2.42
C LYS A 273 -1.06 -18.64 2.18
N ILE A 274 -0.34 -17.53 2.36
CA ILE A 274 -0.87 -16.20 2.05
C ILE A 274 -0.92 -15.99 0.55
N GLN A 275 -2.12 -15.76 0.04
CA GLN A 275 -2.48 -15.41 -1.32
C GLN A 275 -2.99 -13.98 -1.31
N GLY A 276 -2.06 -13.02 -1.41
CA GLY A 276 -2.33 -11.62 -1.16
C GLY A 276 -2.25 -10.75 -2.40
N VAL A 277 -2.89 -9.60 -2.28
CA VAL A 277 -2.75 -8.47 -3.20
C VAL A 277 -2.35 -7.23 -2.41
N ALA A 278 -1.56 -6.35 -3.02
CA ALA A 278 -1.29 -5.04 -2.45
C ALA A 278 -2.26 -4.00 -2.98
N LYS A 279 -2.54 -2.93 -2.23
CA LYS A 279 -3.33 -1.80 -2.71
C LYS A 279 -2.91 -0.48 -2.08
N HIS A 280 -2.97 0.60 -2.86
CA HIS A 280 -2.98 1.98 -2.38
C HIS A 280 -4.39 2.42 -1.94
N GLN A 281 -4.49 3.55 -1.20
CA GLN A 281 -5.80 4.03 -0.70
C GLN A 281 -6.63 4.78 -1.74
N ASP A 282 -6.02 5.18 -2.85
CA ASP A 282 -6.66 6.04 -3.85
C ASP A 282 -7.63 5.29 -4.78
N PHE A 283 -8.56 6.05 -5.35
CA PHE A 283 -9.62 5.55 -6.21
C PHE A 283 -9.87 6.54 -7.35
N GLY A 284 -10.16 6.03 -8.54
CA GLY A 284 -10.39 6.85 -9.74
C GLY A 284 -11.51 7.87 -9.57
N GLY A 285 -11.20 9.13 -9.86
CA GLY A 285 -12.15 10.24 -9.78
C GLY A 285 -12.21 10.96 -8.44
N VAL A 286 -11.87 10.27 -7.32
CA VAL A 286 -11.87 10.86 -5.97
C VAL A 286 -10.49 10.87 -5.30
N PHE A 287 -9.50 10.19 -5.90
CA PHE A 287 -8.13 10.09 -5.40
C PHE A 287 -8.09 9.56 -3.96
N CYS A 288 -7.43 10.23 -3.02
CA CYS A 288 -7.41 9.82 -1.61
C CYS A 288 -8.69 10.15 -0.83
N ALA A 289 -9.60 10.99 -1.37
CA ALA A 289 -10.85 11.37 -0.73
C ALA A 289 -11.92 10.26 -0.85
N THR A 290 -11.57 9.05 -0.43
CA THR A 290 -12.43 7.87 -0.52
C THR A 290 -13.49 7.84 0.57
N THR A 291 -14.65 7.29 0.24
CA THR A 291 -15.77 7.02 1.17
C THR A 291 -15.87 5.53 1.46
N GLU A 292 -16.75 5.14 2.39
CA GLU A 292 -16.99 3.72 2.69
C GLU A 292 -17.43 2.92 1.46
N GLU A 293 -18.19 3.52 0.54
CA GLU A 293 -18.61 2.86 -0.71
C GLU A 293 -17.42 2.44 -1.56
N HIS A 294 -16.41 3.31 -1.68
CA HIS A 294 -15.17 3.00 -2.39
C HIS A 294 -14.37 1.88 -1.71
N LEU A 295 -14.29 1.90 -0.37
CA LEU A 295 -13.60 0.85 0.40
C LEU A 295 -14.30 -0.50 0.25
N ARG A 296 -15.65 -0.53 0.27
CA ARG A 296 -16.43 -1.75 0.05
C ARG A 296 -16.28 -2.29 -1.37
N LYS A 297 -16.19 -1.42 -2.36
CA LYS A 297 -15.93 -1.82 -3.75
C LYS A 297 -14.55 -2.48 -3.89
N ASP A 298 -13.52 -1.88 -3.29
CA ASP A 298 -12.18 -2.46 -3.29
C ASP A 298 -12.17 -3.84 -2.59
N LEU A 299 -12.81 -3.93 -1.42
CA LEU A 299 -12.93 -5.20 -0.70
C LEU A 299 -13.66 -6.26 -1.52
N GLN A 300 -14.76 -5.89 -2.19
CA GLN A 300 -15.52 -6.81 -3.04
C GLN A 300 -14.62 -7.43 -4.13
N ASP A 301 -13.82 -6.63 -4.83
CA ASP A 301 -12.94 -7.13 -5.87
C ASP A 301 -11.82 -8.02 -5.30
N ILE A 302 -11.28 -7.68 -4.10
CA ILE A 302 -10.29 -8.49 -3.38
C ILE A 302 -10.87 -9.85 -2.95
N LEU A 303 -12.11 -9.88 -2.51
CA LEU A 303 -12.78 -11.14 -2.14
C LEU A 303 -13.13 -11.97 -3.38
N GLU A 304 -13.57 -11.32 -4.46
CA GLU A 304 -13.96 -12.00 -5.70
C GLU A 304 -12.77 -12.72 -6.36
N ILE A 305 -11.57 -12.14 -6.34
CA ILE A 305 -10.38 -12.81 -6.88
C ILE A 305 -9.98 -14.03 -6.04
N GLY A 306 -10.49 -14.15 -4.81
CA GLY A 306 -10.21 -15.26 -3.89
C GLY A 306 -9.07 -14.96 -2.90
N ALA A 307 -8.47 -13.77 -2.91
CA ALA A 307 -7.38 -13.43 -2.00
C ALA A 307 -7.79 -13.62 -0.53
N ASN A 308 -6.85 -14.12 0.28
CA ASN A 308 -7.01 -14.28 1.73
C ASN A 308 -6.24 -13.24 2.54
N SER A 309 -5.50 -12.37 1.86
CA SER A 309 -4.70 -11.33 2.48
C SER A 309 -4.62 -10.06 1.63
N VAL A 310 -4.41 -8.93 2.29
CA VAL A 310 -4.14 -7.64 1.64
C VAL A 310 -2.99 -6.91 2.32
N ARG A 311 -2.03 -6.42 1.51
CA ARG A 311 -1.02 -5.47 1.96
C ARG A 311 -1.52 -4.05 1.70
N LEU A 312 -1.80 -3.33 2.77
CA LEU A 312 -2.25 -1.94 2.72
C LEU A 312 -1.04 -1.01 2.62
N SER A 313 -0.53 -0.91 1.41
CA SER A 313 0.71 -0.18 1.11
C SER A 313 0.46 1.31 0.93
N HIS A 314 1.43 2.18 1.22
CA HIS A 314 2.67 2.00 2.00
C HIS A 314 2.57 2.81 3.29
N TYR A 315 1.35 2.94 3.85
CA TYR A 315 1.00 3.84 4.95
C TYR A 315 -0.29 3.38 5.63
N GLN A 316 -0.62 3.98 6.76
CA GLN A 316 -1.87 3.67 7.46
C GLN A 316 -3.09 4.03 6.61
N HIS A 317 -3.94 3.03 6.36
CA HIS A 317 -5.21 3.18 5.65
C HIS A 317 -6.34 3.69 6.58
N PRO A 318 -7.52 4.06 6.03
CA PRO A 318 -8.67 4.44 6.85
C PRO A 318 -9.06 3.33 7.83
N GLN A 319 -9.43 3.71 9.04
CA GLN A 319 -9.86 2.77 10.10
C GLN A 319 -10.92 1.78 9.60
N ARG A 320 -11.87 2.28 8.82
CA ARG A 320 -12.94 1.46 8.24
C ARG A 320 -12.43 0.33 7.34
N MET A 321 -11.29 0.49 6.69
CA MET A 321 -10.71 -0.59 5.87
C MET A 321 -10.24 -1.76 6.73
N TYR A 322 -9.62 -1.50 7.88
CA TYR A 322 -9.22 -2.56 8.81
C TYR A 322 -10.44 -3.29 9.39
N GLU A 323 -11.49 -2.55 9.78
CA GLU A 323 -12.76 -3.13 10.24
C GLU A 323 -13.40 -4.03 9.17
N LEU A 324 -13.39 -3.60 7.92
CA LEU A 324 -13.90 -4.40 6.79
C LEU A 324 -13.05 -5.67 6.57
N CYS A 325 -11.74 -5.60 6.78
CA CYS A 325 -10.87 -6.78 6.73
C CYS A 325 -11.13 -7.74 7.90
N ASP A 326 -11.37 -7.21 9.12
CA ASP A 326 -11.79 -8.03 10.27
C ASP A 326 -13.07 -8.82 9.97
N GLU A 327 -14.09 -8.12 9.44
CA GLU A 327 -15.40 -8.69 9.11
C GLU A 327 -15.32 -9.70 7.96
N ALA A 328 -14.44 -9.47 6.99
CA ALA A 328 -14.26 -10.35 5.84
C ALA A 328 -13.28 -11.52 6.11
N GLY A 329 -12.54 -11.48 7.21
CA GLY A 329 -11.54 -12.49 7.54
C GLY A 329 -10.28 -12.42 6.69
N LEU A 330 -9.89 -11.24 6.22
CA LEU A 330 -8.64 -11.03 5.46
C LEU A 330 -7.46 -10.78 6.40
N VAL A 331 -6.35 -11.47 6.18
CA VAL A 331 -5.08 -11.14 6.82
C VAL A 331 -4.56 -9.83 6.27
N VAL A 332 -4.10 -8.94 7.15
CA VAL A 332 -3.62 -7.60 6.77
C VAL A 332 -2.13 -7.46 7.12
N TRP A 333 -1.38 -6.93 6.16
CA TRP A 333 -0.09 -6.28 6.37
C TRP A 333 -0.32 -4.77 6.38
N ALA A 334 -0.08 -4.13 7.54
CA ALA A 334 -0.13 -2.69 7.71
C ALA A 334 1.27 -2.14 7.93
N GLU A 335 1.61 -0.99 7.33
CA GLU A 335 2.96 -0.46 7.33
C GLU A 335 2.99 1.07 7.44
N ILE A 336 4.16 1.60 7.82
CA ILE A 336 4.44 3.04 7.81
C ILE A 336 5.14 3.46 6.50
N PRO A 337 5.03 4.73 6.08
CA PRO A 337 5.56 5.21 4.80
C PRO A 337 7.08 5.46 4.84
N MET A 338 7.86 4.50 5.35
CA MET A 338 9.32 4.58 5.40
C MET A 338 9.91 4.00 4.11
N LEU A 339 10.01 4.84 3.04
CA LEU A 339 10.46 4.42 1.70
C LEU A 339 11.84 4.99 1.32
N LYS A 340 12.37 5.89 2.12
CA LYS A 340 13.72 6.44 1.91
C LYS A 340 14.35 6.72 3.26
N PHE A 341 15.58 6.31 3.40
CA PHE A 341 16.38 6.58 4.58
C PHE A 341 17.25 7.84 4.37
N LEU A 342 17.28 8.69 5.38
CA LEU A 342 18.30 9.72 5.60
C LEU A 342 18.78 9.56 7.04
N ASP A 343 20.05 9.77 7.28
CA ASP A 343 20.61 9.80 8.64
C ASP A 343 20.27 11.16 9.28
N ASP A 344 19.04 11.31 9.71
CA ASP A 344 18.44 12.50 10.30
C ASP A 344 17.56 12.09 11.49
N GLU A 345 17.87 12.61 12.68
CA GLU A 345 17.18 12.26 13.93
C GLU A 345 15.70 12.60 13.88
N ALA A 346 15.33 13.78 13.38
CA ALA A 346 13.93 14.22 13.35
C ALA A 346 13.09 13.38 12.36
N LEU A 347 13.70 12.91 11.27
CA LEU A 347 13.04 11.96 10.36
C LEU A 347 12.80 10.61 11.06
N PHE A 348 13.78 10.13 11.81
CA PHE A 348 13.64 8.87 12.54
C PHE A 348 12.61 8.96 13.66
N GLU A 349 12.61 10.07 14.44
CA GLU A 349 11.57 10.35 15.43
C GLU A 349 10.17 10.39 14.80
N ASN A 350 10.03 10.98 13.60
CA ASN A 350 8.77 10.99 12.87
C ASN A 350 8.35 9.58 12.44
N ALA A 351 9.27 8.74 11.96
CA ALA A 351 8.96 7.34 11.62
C ALA A 351 8.51 6.55 12.87
N CYS A 352 9.20 6.73 14.00
CA CYS A 352 8.80 6.15 15.29
C CYS A 352 7.42 6.64 15.76
N SER A 353 7.11 7.93 15.56
CA SER A 353 5.80 8.50 15.89
C SER A 353 4.69 7.86 15.04
N GLN A 354 4.88 7.81 13.72
CA GLN A 354 3.93 7.18 12.81
C GLN A 354 3.74 5.68 13.13
N MET A 355 4.80 4.95 13.54
CA MET A 355 4.69 3.56 13.97
C MET A 355 3.87 3.42 15.26
N LYS A 356 4.08 4.30 16.24
CA LYS A 356 3.28 4.32 17.48
C LYS A 356 1.81 4.61 17.19
N GLU A 357 1.53 5.59 16.33
CA GLU A 357 0.17 5.90 15.86
C GLU A 357 -0.48 4.70 15.19
N LEU A 358 0.22 4.07 14.25
CA LEU A 358 -0.27 2.88 13.56
C LEU A 358 -0.62 1.76 14.54
N ILE A 359 0.27 1.44 15.50
CA ILE A 359 0.06 0.36 16.45
C ILE A 359 -1.04 0.70 17.45
N TYR A 360 -0.99 1.84 18.14
CA TYR A 360 -1.99 2.20 19.15
C TYR A 360 -3.40 2.32 18.58
N GLN A 361 -3.51 2.85 17.37
CA GLN A 361 -4.81 3.01 16.71
C GLN A 361 -5.38 1.69 16.19
N ASN A 362 -4.57 0.63 16.01
CA ASN A 362 -4.99 -0.54 15.25
C ASN A 362 -4.69 -1.90 15.90
N MET A 363 -4.04 -1.96 17.08
CA MET A 363 -3.65 -3.26 17.67
C MET A 363 -4.85 -4.11 18.14
N HIS A 364 -6.05 -3.57 18.15
CA HIS A 364 -7.26 -4.33 18.44
C HIS A 364 -7.80 -5.12 17.24
N HIS A 365 -7.38 -4.81 16.00
CA HIS A 365 -7.83 -5.52 14.79
C HIS A 365 -7.18 -6.90 14.67
N PRO A 366 -7.94 -8.00 14.72
CA PRO A 366 -7.38 -9.35 14.59
C PRO A 366 -6.87 -9.63 13.17
N SER A 367 -7.39 -8.96 12.15
CA SER A 367 -6.96 -9.08 10.76
C SER A 367 -5.51 -8.67 10.57
N ILE A 368 -5.02 -7.66 11.29
CA ILE A 368 -3.62 -7.23 11.19
C ILE A 368 -2.72 -8.30 11.80
N CYS A 369 -1.92 -8.95 10.97
CA CYS A 369 -0.95 -9.97 11.37
C CYS A 369 0.49 -9.50 11.21
N PHE A 370 0.73 -8.48 10.39
CA PHE A 370 2.07 -7.94 10.12
C PHE A 370 2.13 -6.44 10.35
N TRP A 371 3.19 -5.99 11.05
CA TRP A 371 3.61 -4.60 11.16
C TRP A 371 4.81 -4.36 10.26
N GLY A 372 4.63 -3.65 9.14
CA GLY A 372 5.68 -3.29 8.21
C GLY A 372 6.45 -2.05 8.67
N ILE A 373 7.77 -2.16 8.85
CA ILE A 373 8.60 -1.07 9.34
C ILE A 373 9.21 -0.21 8.23
N GLN A 374 9.35 -0.76 7.02
CA GLN A 374 9.92 -0.07 5.87
C GLN A 374 9.57 -0.73 4.55
N ASN A 375 9.72 0.02 3.46
CA ASN A 375 9.67 -0.45 2.08
C ASN A 375 10.83 0.11 1.26
N GLU A 376 11.66 -0.77 0.69
CA GLU A 376 12.71 -0.43 -0.30
C GLU A 376 13.73 0.64 0.12
N ILE A 377 13.96 0.86 1.41
CA ILE A 377 14.83 1.94 1.90
C ILE A 377 16.28 1.84 1.42
N ALA A 378 16.73 0.64 1.04
CA ALA A 378 18.09 0.40 0.52
C ALA A 378 18.26 0.75 -0.97
N MET A 379 17.27 1.40 -1.59
CA MET A 379 17.30 1.78 -3.01
C MET A 379 18.59 2.56 -3.40
N PHE A 380 19.11 3.34 -2.48
CA PHE A 380 20.34 4.13 -2.66
C PHE A 380 21.56 3.52 -1.94
N GLY A 381 21.46 2.24 -1.58
CA GLY A 381 22.48 1.48 -0.86
C GLY A 381 22.23 1.42 0.64
N GLU A 382 23.08 0.68 1.33
CA GLU A 382 22.98 0.37 2.74
C GLU A 382 24.06 1.10 3.54
N SER A 383 23.78 1.41 4.81
CA SER A 383 24.72 2.05 5.74
C SER A 383 24.54 1.53 7.17
N GLN A 384 25.58 1.68 8.00
CA GLN A 384 25.48 1.29 9.42
C GLN A 384 24.40 2.06 10.14
N ALA A 385 24.26 3.36 9.89
CA ALA A 385 23.20 4.18 10.47
C ALA A 385 21.79 3.64 10.10
N MET A 386 21.60 3.19 8.84
CA MET A 386 20.35 2.55 8.44
C MET A 386 20.10 1.26 9.23
N TYR A 387 21.09 0.42 9.41
CA TYR A 387 20.95 -0.82 10.19
C TYR A 387 20.57 -0.53 11.64
N ASP A 388 21.29 0.39 12.29
CA ASP A 388 21.05 0.75 13.69
C ASP A 388 19.62 1.28 13.88
N ARG A 389 19.15 2.17 12.99
CA ARG A 389 17.80 2.73 13.05
C ARG A 389 16.71 1.70 12.75
N MET A 390 16.92 0.80 11.79
CA MET A 390 15.94 -0.26 11.51
C MET A 390 15.89 -1.29 12.63
N GLN A 391 17.00 -1.60 13.25
CA GLN A 391 17.02 -2.44 14.46
C GLN A 391 16.25 -1.80 15.62
N GLU A 392 16.45 -0.50 15.85
CA GLU A 392 15.73 0.26 16.88
C GLU A 392 14.22 0.29 16.61
N LEU A 393 13.82 0.53 15.36
CA LEU A 393 12.41 0.56 14.95
C LEU A 393 11.75 -0.83 15.06
N GLY A 394 12.45 -1.90 14.65
CA GLY A 394 11.98 -3.28 14.83
C GLY A 394 11.82 -3.64 16.32
N ALA A 395 12.77 -3.24 17.16
CA ALA A 395 12.69 -3.43 18.61
C ALA A 395 11.55 -2.60 19.24
N LEU A 396 11.26 -1.40 18.72
CA LEU A 396 10.09 -0.60 19.15
C LEU A 396 8.79 -1.37 18.90
N VAL A 397 8.61 -1.92 17.70
CA VAL A 397 7.42 -2.73 17.34
C VAL A 397 7.24 -3.88 18.31
N GLN A 398 8.31 -4.66 18.57
CA GLN A 398 8.26 -5.81 19.47
C GLN A 398 7.94 -5.45 20.92
N ARG A 399 8.40 -4.30 21.40
CA ARG A 399 8.04 -3.80 22.74
C ARG A 399 6.59 -3.35 22.86
N MET A 400 6.02 -2.83 21.77
CA MET A 400 4.64 -2.33 21.77
C MET A 400 3.63 -3.44 21.55
N ASP A 401 3.94 -4.39 20.67
CA ASP A 401 3.04 -5.47 20.31
C ASP A 401 3.81 -6.74 19.93
N ASP A 402 3.78 -7.73 20.81
CA ASP A 402 4.38 -9.05 20.63
C ASP A 402 3.40 -10.10 20.06
N THR A 403 2.16 -9.70 19.78
CA THR A 403 1.10 -10.57 19.25
C THR A 403 1.01 -10.56 17.72
N ARG A 404 1.87 -9.80 17.04
CA ARG A 404 1.97 -9.67 15.60
C ARG A 404 3.40 -9.81 15.13
N ILE A 405 3.55 -10.12 13.86
CA ILE A 405 4.85 -10.31 13.22
C ILE A 405 5.38 -8.95 12.75
N SER A 406 6.56 -8.55 13.21
CA SER A 406 7.28 -7.44 12.60
C SER A 406 7.84 -7.87 11.25
N ALA A 407 7.75 -7.00 10.23
CA ALA A 407 8.13 -7.34 8.87
C ALA A 407 8.75 -6.15 8.11
N CYS A 408 9.52 -6.44 7.07
CA CYS A 408 10.07 -5.44 6.16
C CYS A 408 9.93 -5.88 4.71
N ALA A 409 9.88 -4.92 3.78
CA ALA A 409 9.89 -5.18 2.34
C ALA A 409 11.21 -4.66 1.74
N ASN A 410 12.10 -5.58 1.40
CA ASN A 410 13.42 -5.29 0.84
C ASN A 410 13.39 -5.27 -0.69
N LEU A 411 14.31 -4.51 -1.29
CA LEU A 411 14.63 -4.59 -2.72
C LEU A 411 15.44 -5.84 -3.05
N PHE A 412 15.31 -6.34 -4.27
CA PHE A 412 16.12 -7.44 -4.79
C PHE A 412 17.65 -7.25 -4.65
N CYS A 413 18.13 -6.00 -4.56
CA CYS A 413 19.56 -5.68 -4.46
C CYS A 413 20.10 -5.70 -3.02
N VAL A 414 19.25 -5.87 -2.01
CA VAL A 414 19.69 -6.14 -0.64
C VAL A 414 20.36 -7.50 -0.61
N LYS A 415 21.62 -7.54 -0.15
CA LYS A 415 22.41 -8.78 -0.14
C LYS A 415 21.83 -9.79 0.85
N ASN A 416 22.02 -11.08 0.55
CA ASN A 416 21.54 -12.16 1.44
C ASN A 416 22.12 -12.09 2.85
N ASP A 417 23.36 -11.59 3.01
CA ASP A 417 24.05 -11.39 4.30
C ASP A 417 23.81 -10.01 4.92
N SER A 418 22.94 -9.19 4.35
CA SER A 418 22.60 -7.86 4.89
C SER A 418 21.93 -7.95 6.26
N ALA A 419 22.29 -7.04 7.17
CA ALA A 419 21.65 -6.89 8.47
C ALA A 419 20.16 -6.54 8.35
N LEU A 420 19.71 -5.92 7.24
CA LEU A 420 18.29 -5.64 7.00
C LEU A 420 17.41 -6.91 6.99
N ASN A 421 18.01 -8.07 6.74
CA ASN A 421 17.28 -9.34 6.77
C ASN A 421 17.03 -9.90 8.17
N THR A 422 17.56 -9.24 9.23
CA THR A 422 17.51 -9.76 10.61
C THR A 422 16.84 -8.81 11.61
N HIS A 423 16.39 -7.63 11.16
CA HIS A 423 15.80 -6.62 12.07
C HIS A 423 14.31 -6.81 12.31
N THR A 424 13.68 -7.76 11.60
CA THR A 424 12.28 -8.12 11.72
C THR A 424 12.11 -9.64 11.80
N GLN A 425 10.95 -10.09 12.28
CA GLN A 425 10.63 -11.53 12.39
C GLN A 425 10.37 -12.19 11.04
N ALA A 426 9.93 -11.43 10.05
CA ALA A 426 9.74 -11.89 8.68
C ALA A 426 10.31 -10.89 7.67
N VAL A 427 10.86 -11.42 6.59
CA VAL A 427 11.38 -10.61 5.48
C VAL A 427 10.52 -10.82 4.24
N GLY A 428 10.18 -9.73 3.59
CA GLY A 428 9.60 -9.74 2.27
C GLY A 428 10.55 -9.12 1.25
N TYR A 429 10.46 -9.56 0.00
CA TYR A 429 11.20 -8.99 -1.10
C TYR A 429 10.28 -8.49 -2.20
N ASN A 430 10.57 -7.29 -2.71
CA ASN A 430 9.98 -6.73 -3.92
C ASN A 430 10.86 -7.14 -5.10
N ILE A 431 10.36 -8.03 -5.95
CA ILE A 431 11.13 -8.59 -7.06
C ILE A 431 10.36 -8.51 -8.36
N TYR A 432 11.03 -8.04 -9.40
CA TYR A 432 10.43 -7.76 -10.71
C TYR A 432 11.26 -8.35 -11.86
N PHE A 433 11.85 -9.56 -11.66
CA PHE A 433 12.55 -10.27 -12.73
C PHE A 433 11.61 -10.55 -13.88
N GLY A 434 12.08 -10.28 -15.11
CA GLY A 434 11.26 -10.36 -16.31
C GLY A 434 10.46 -9.09 -16.63
N TRP A 435 10.63 -8.01 -15.82
CA TRP A 435 10.07 -6.69 -16.12
C TRP A 435 11.11 -5.58 -16.08
N TYR A 436 11.72 -5.29 -14.92
CA TYR A 436 12.74 -4.25 -14.79
C TYR A 436 14.15 -4.77 -15.03
N TYR A 437 14.38 -6.05 -14.80
CA TYR A 437 15.68 -6.70 -14.87
C TYR A 437 15.50 -8.20 -15.06
N GLY A 438 16.55 -8.88 -15.54
CA GLY A 438 16.59 -10.34 -15.69
C GLY A 438 15.45 -10.94 -16.50
N ASN A 439 15.22 -12.24 -16.29
CA ASN A 439 14.15 -13.03 -16.90
C ASN A 439 13.17 -13.51 -15.83
N MET A 440 11.98 -13.95 -16.23
CA MET A 440 10.96 -14.49 -15.31
C MET A 440 11.48 -15.70 -14.51
N ALA A 441 12.31 -16.55 -15.12
CA ALA A 441 12.90 -17.71 -14.45
C ALA A 441 13.85 -17.35 -13.30
N ASP A 442 14.49 -16.19 -13.36
CA ASP A 442 15.46 -15.73 -12.33
C ASP A 442 14.78 -15.52 -10.96
N ASN A 443 13.45 -15.43 -10.93
CA ASN A 443 12.69 -15.43 -9.66
C ASN A 443 12.95 -16.72 -8.85
N ALA A 444 13.05 -17.88 -9.51
CA ALA A 444 13.35 -19.14 -8.84
C ALA A 444 14.73 -19.14 -8.20
N ASP A 445 15.75 -18.76 -8.99
CA ASP A 445 17.14 -18.71 -8.52
C ASP A 445 17.31 -17.75 -7.34
N PHE A 446 16.64 -16.60 -7.41
CA PHE A 446 16.69 -15.59 -6.34
C PHE A 446 16.15 -16.13 -5.02
N VAL A 447 14.94 -16.69 -5.01
CA VAL A 447 14.30 -17.13 -3.77
C VAL A 447 14.96 -18.39 -3.20
N ASP A 448 15.38 -19.33 -4.07
CA ASP A 448 16.07 -20.55 -3.64
C ASP A 448 17.46 -20.24 -3.05
N LYS A 449 18.18 -19.31 -3.67
CA LYS A 449 19.48 -18.84 -3.18
C LYS A 449 19.35 -18.12 -1.84
N PHE A 450 18.36 -17.22 -1.70
CA PHE A 450 18.12 -16.54 -0.42
C PHE A 450 17.83 -17.54 0.68
N HIS A 451 16.91 -18.48 0.45
CA HIS A 451 16.55 -19.50 1.45
C HIS A 451 17.73 -20.41 1.80
N GLN A 452 18.56 -20.78 0.82
CA GLN A 452 19.78 -21.56 1.05
C GLN A 452 20.78 -20.81 1.96
N ASP A 453 20.98 -19.51 1.70
CA ASP A 453 21.92 -18.68 2.47
C ASP A 453 21.36 -18.32 3.86
N ASN A 454 20.04 -18.25 4.00
CA ASN A 454 19.33 -17.82 5.20
C ASN A 454 18.23 -18.81 5.61
N PRO A 455 18.56 -20.07 5.98
CA PRO A 455 17.56 -21.11 6.20
C PRO A 455 16.65 -20.88 7.41
N ASN A 456 16.97 -19.93 8.28
CA ASN A 456 16.21 -19.57 9.48
C ASN A 456 15.44 -18.25 9.37
N ILE A 457 15.48 -17.60 8.21
CA ILE A 457 14.77 -16.33 7.98
C ILE A 457 13.50 -16.60 7.17
N PRO A 458 12.30 -16.33 7.72
CA PRO A 458 11.05 -16.49 6.97
C PRO A 458 10.99 -15.54 5.79
N LEU A 459 10.86 -16.08 4.57
CA LEU A 459 10.86 -15.35 3.31
C LEU A 459 9.45 -15.23 2.74
N GLY A 460 9.06 -14.02 2.29
CA GLY A 460 7.87 -13.78 1.49
C GLY A 460 8.14 -12.89 0.28
N ILE A 461 7.20 -12.84 -0.65
CA ILE A 461 7.27 -11.96 -1.83
C ILE A 461 6.25 -10.86 -1.67
N THR A 462 6.74 -9.67 -1.37
CA THR A 462 5.88 -8.53 -1.00
C THR A 462 5.45 -7.68 -2.18
N GLU A 463 6.16 -7.80 -3.31
CA GLU A 463 5.72 -7.22 -4.59
C GLU A 463 6.28 -8.00 -5.78
N TYR A 464 5.41 -8.26 -6.77
CA TYR A 464 5.75 -8.69 -8.11
C TYR A 464 4.60 -8.35 -9.07
N GLY A 465 4.91 -7.98 -10.30
CA GLY A 465 3.91 -7.59 -11.29
C GLY A 465 4.49 -6.75 -12.42
N VAL A 466 3.69 -6.52 -13.45
CA VAL A 466 4.08 -5.78 -14.65
C VAL A 466 2.99 -4.81 -15.09
N ASP A 467 3.38 -3.70 -15.71
CA ASP A 467 2.42 -2.74 -16.26
C ASP A 467 1.75 -3.29 -17.52
N CYS A 468 0.47 -2.99 -17.70
CA CYS A 468 -0.21 -3.15 -18.97
C CYS A 468 -1.12 -1.96 -19.30
N ASN A 469 -1.30 -1.73 -20.60
CA ASN A 469 -2.28 -0.80 -21.14
C ASN A 469 -3.25 -1.59 -22.00
N LEU A 470 -4.54 -1.51 -21.68
CA LEU A 470 -5.60 -2.29 -22.35
C LEU A 470 -5.80 -1.96 -23.84
N ALA A 471 -5.12 -0.95 -24.36
CA ALA A 471 -5.11 -0.62 -25.77
C ALA A 471 -4.10 -1.49 -26.59
N TYR A 472 -3.14 -2.13 -25.93
CA TYR A 472 -2.06 -2.85 -26.62
C TYR A 472 -2.22 -4.36 -26.50
N HIS A 473 -2.00 -5.04 -27.62
CA HIS A 473 -2.20 -6.49 -27.76
C HIS A 473 -1.14 -7.15 -28.62
N ALA A 474 -0.77 -8.38 -28.30
CA ALA A 474 0.25 -9.13 -29.04
C ALA A 474 0.03 -10.64 -29.00
N TYR A 475 0.15 -11.35 -30.15
CA TYR A 475 0.18 -12.81 -30.18
C TYR A 475 1.45 -13.43 -29.59
N ALA A 476 2.55 -12.69 -29.59
CA ALA A 476 3.83 -13.08 -29.01
C ALA A 476 4.31 -11.94 -28.12
N PRO A 477 3.74 -11.83 -26.91
CA PRO A 477 4.00 -10.71 -26.03
C PRO A 477 5.46 -10.68 -25.57
N LYS A 478 6.00 -9.49 -25.41
CA LYS A 478 7.40 -9.22 -25.03
C LYS A 478 7.48 -8.27 -23.86
N VAL A 479 8.59 -8.37 -23.15
CA VAL A 479 8.90 -7.41 -22.07
C VAL A 479 8.74 -5.99 -22.58
N ARG A 480 7.94 -5.19 -21.87
CA ARG A 480 7.70 -3.76 -22.13
C ARG A 480 6.94 -3.45 -23.43
N ASP A 481 6.23 -4.39 -23.99
CA ASP A 481 5.23 -4.09 -25.03
C ASP A 481 3.92 -3.57 -24.44
N TYR A 482 3.82 -3.59 -23.11
CA TYR A 482 2.68 -3.13 -22.32
C TYR A 482 1.35 -3.81 -22.70
N SER A 483 1.40 -4.91 -23.43
CA SER A 483 0.20 -5.65 -23.80
C SER A 483 -0.44 -6.34 -22.60
N GLU A 484 -1.75 -6.51 -22.63
CA GLU A 484 -2.47 -7.24 -21.60
C GLU A 484 -2.04 -8.71 -21.57
N GLU A 485 -1.72 -9.27 -22.73
CA GLU A 485 -1.22 -10.63 -22.88
C GLU A 485 0.14 -10.83 -22.20
N PHE A 486 1.01 -9.80 -22.18
CA PHE A 486 2.28 -9.88 -21.45
C PHE A 486 2.05 -9.87 -19.94
N GLN A 487 1.10 -9.06 -19.45
CA GLN A 487 0.76 -9.08 -18.03
C GLN A 487 0.24 -10.45 -17.61
N ALA A 488 -0.67 -11.04 -18.38
CA ALA A 488 -1.21 -12.37 -18.12
C ALA A 488 -0.10 -13.44 -18.13
N LEU A 489 0.74 -13.45 -19.18
CA LEU A 489 1.88 -14.38 -19.31
C LEU A 489 2.87 -14.26 -18.14
N TYR A 490 3.17 -13.05 -17.69
CA TYR A 490 4.05 -12.83 -16.55
C TYR A 490 3.51 -13.51 -15.30
N HIS A 491 2.25 -13.27 -14.96
CA HIS A 491 1.63 -13.84 -13.77
C HIS A 491 1.46 -15.38 -13.90
N GLU A 492 1.10 -15.87 -15.07
CA GLU A 492 1.01 -17.32 -15.37
C GLU A 492 2.37 -18.03 -15.19
N THR A 493 3.48 -17.33 -15.45
CA THR A 493 4.83 -17.89 -15.36
C THR A 493 5.42 -17.74 -13.96
N VAL A 494 5.26 -16.56 -13.32
CA VAL A 494 5.98 -16.23 -12.09
C VAL A 494 5.26 -16.75 -10.84
N TYR A 495 3.93 -16.65 -10.78
CA TYR A 495 3.20 -17.09 -9.59
C TYR A 495 3.40 -18.58 -9.24
N PRO A 496 3.40 -19.54 -10.20
CA PRO A 496 3.72 -20.94 -9.89
C PRO A 496 5.07 -21.13 -9.20
N ILE A 497 6.10 -20.34 -9.58
CA ILE A 497 7.43 -20.40 -8.95
C ILE A 497 7.31 -20.19 -7.44
N PHE A 498 6.51 -19.22 -7.01
CA PHE A 498 6.34 -18.90 -5.59
C PHE A 498 5.37 -19.87 -4.88
N ARG A 499 4.29 -20.25 -5.57
CA ARG A 499 3.28 -21.16 -5.04
C ARG A 499 3.86 -22.52 -4.66
N GLU A 500 4.77 -23.05 -5.46
CA GLU A 500 5.35 -24.39 -5.30
C GLU A 500 6.40 -24.48 -4.19
N ARG A 501 6.81 -23.34 -3.59
CA ARG A 501 7.81 -23.27 -2.52
C ARG A 501 7.14 -23.11 -1.15
N GLU A 502 7.11 -24.16 -0.36
CA GLU A 502 6.44 -24.17 0.97
C GLU A 502 7.07 -23.16 1.94
N TYR A 503 8.38 -22.95 1.86
CA TYR A 503 9.10 -22.00 2.71
C TYR A 503 8.73 -20.53 2.47
N ILE A 504 8.15 -20.17 1.32
CA ILE A 504 7.61 -18.82 1.08
C ILE A 504 6.31 -18.66 1.86
N TRP A 505 6.32 -17.86 2.92
CA TRP A 505 5.15 -17.69 3.78
C TRP A 505 3.96 -17.03 3.05
N GLY A 506 4.19 -16.28 1.98
CA GLY A 506 3.12 -15.67 1.21
C GLY A 506 3.61 -14.80 0.08
N THR A 507 2.67 -14.36 -0.74
CA THR A 507 2.90 -13.48 -1.88
C THR A 507 1.89 -12.35 -1.91
N TYR A 508 2.32 -11.15 -2.37
CA TYR A 508 1.43 -10.03 -2.64
C TYR A 508 1.65 -9.54 -4.07
N VAL A 509 0.61 -9.65 -4.89
CA VAL A 509 0.63 -9.12 -6.26
C VAL A 509 0.70 -7.60 -6.21
N TRP A 510 1.64 -7.01 -6.92
CA TRP A 510 1.70 -5.58 -7.14
C TRP A 510 1.13 -5.21 -8.51
N ASN A 511 -0.08 -4.72 -8.55
CA ASN A 511 -0.97 -4.28 -7.50
C ASN A 511 -2.40 -4.81 -7.78
N MET A 512 -3.31 -4.76 -6.82
CA MET A 512 -4.72 -5.10 -7.07
C MET A 512 -5.36 -4.12 -8.04
N PHE A 513 -5.08 -2.82 -7.87
CA PHE A 513 -5.65 -1.74 -8.67
C PHE A 513 -4.55 -0.90 -9.30
N ASP A 514 -4.78 -0.39 -10.50
CA ASP A 514 -4.00 0.73 -10.99
C ASP A 514 -4.14 1.90 -10.00
N PHE A 515 -3.10 2.72 -9.84
CA PHE A 515 -3.09 3.81 -8.87
C PHE A 515 -2.35 5.04 -9.39
N SER A 516 -2.57 6.18 -8.75
CA SER A 516 -1.96 7.46 -9.12
C SER A 516 -0.48 7.51 -8.73
N SER A 517 0.36 7.89 -9.69
CA SER A 517 1.78 8.14 -9.50
C SER A 517 2.24 9.30 -10.40
N GLU A 518 2.46 10.47 -9.82
CA GLU A 518 2.83 11.70 -10.57
C GLU A 518 4.13 11.56 -11.35
N ILE A 519 5.03 10.70 -10.89
CA ILE A 519 6.35 10.50 -11.52
C ILE A 519 6.30 9.58 -12.74
N ARG A 520 5.16 8.90 -12.97
CA ARG A 520 5.05 7.91 -14.04
C ARG A 520 4.60 8.49 -15.37
N ASN A 521 5.28 8.03 -16.42
CA ASN A 521 4.89 8.22 -17.81
C ASN A 521 5.36 6.99 -18.60
N GLU A 522 4.69 5.87 -18.41
CA GLU A 522 5.06 4.57 -18.97
C GLU A 522 3.89 3.92 -19.70
N GLY A 523 4.17 3.17 -20.77
CA GLY A 523 3.16 2.41 -21.52
C GLY A 523 2.07 3.27 -22.15
N GLY A 524 2.38 4.54 -22.49
CA GLY A 524 1.41 5.49 -23.03
C GLY A 524 0.44 6.07 -22.01
N VAL A 525 0.63 5.79 -20.70
CA VAL A 525 -0.21 6.32 -19.63
C VAL A 525 0.61 7.24 -18.73
N ARG A 526 0.09 8.45 -18.49
CA ARG A 526 0.71 9.43 -17.58
C ARG A 526 0.05 9.42 -16.22
N TYR A 527 0.86 9.70 -15.20
CA TYR A 527 0.43 9.89 -13.81
C TYR A 527 -0.22 8.67 -13.17
N LYS A 528 0.03 7.47 -13.72
CA LYS A 528 -0.50 6.21 -13.18
C LYS A 528 0.51 5.09 -13.25
N ASN A 529 0.48 4.24 -12.23
CA ASN A 529 1.07 2.92 -12.25
C ASN A 529 -0.01 1.94 -12.73
N CYS A 530 0.25 1.24 -13.82
CA CYS A 530 -0.72 0.36 -14.48
C CYS A 530 -0.46 -1.14 -14.23
N LYS A 531 0.21 -1.47 -13.10
CA LYS A 531 0.43 -2.87 -12.68
C LYS A 531 -0.80 -3.51 -12.03
N GLY A 532 -1.88 -2.74 -11.82
CA GLY A 532 -3.12 -3.25 -11.27
C GLY A 532 -3.69 -4.43 -12.05
N LEU A 533 -4.31 -5.37 -11.35
CA LEU A 533 -5.16 -6.41 -11.94
C LEU A 533 -6.53 -5.86 -12.34
N VAL A 534 -6.90 -4.70 -11.81
CA VAL A 534 -8.12 -3.95 -12.09
C VAL A 534 -7.76 -2.51 -12.40
N THR A 535 -8.47 -1.88 -13.33
CA THR A 535 -8.25 -0.48 -13.70
C THR A 535 -8.48 0.49 -12.55
N TYR A 536 -7.89 1.70 -12.66
CA TYR A 536 -7.95 2.74 -11.63
C TYR A 536 -9.38 3.12 -11.21
N ASP A 537 -10.32 3.10 -12.15
CA ASP A 537 -11.74 3.39 -11.92
C ASP A 537 -12.56 2.17 -11.46
N ARG A 538 -11.92 1.02 -11.23
CA ARG A 538 -12.52 -0.27 -10.81
C ARG A 538 -13.55 -0.83 -11.79
N LYS A 539 -13.56 -0.39 -13.05
CA LYS A 539 -14.57 -0.84 -14.02
C LYS A 539 -14.14 -2.09 -14.78
N ILE A 540 -12.85 -2.26 -15.03
CA ILE A 540 -12.34 -3.34 -15.86
C ILE A 540 -11.39 -4.21 -15.05
N LYS A 541 -11.71 -5.51 -14.97
CA LYS A 541 -10.84 -6.56 -14.51
C LYS A 541 -10.01 -7.03 -15.71
N LYS A 542 -8.68 -7.01 -15.56
CA LYS A 542 -7.74 -7.41 -16.60
C LYS A 542 -7.62 -8.94 -16.64
N ASP A 543 -7.05 -9.50 -17.67
CA ASP A 543 -6.94 -10.95 -17.84
C ASP A 543 -6.19 -11.63 -16.69
N ALA A 544 -5.15 -11.01 -16.16
CA ALA A 544 -4.42 -11.49 -14.99
C ALA A 544 -5.29 -11.59 -13.72
N PHE A 545 -6.35 -10.77 -13.57
CA PHE A 545 -7.33 -10.94 -12.51
C PHE A 545 -8.01 -12.31 -12.57
N TYR A 546 -8.45 -12.70 -13.75
CA TYR A 546 -9.14 -13.98 -13.94
C TYR A 546 -8.19 -15.18 -13.85
N TYR A 547 -6.91 -14.99 -14.19
CA TYR A 547 -5.88 -15.99 -13.88
C TYR A 547 -5.81 -16.25 -12.37
N TYR A 548 -5.69 -15.20 -11.54
CA TYR A 548 -5.68 -15.37 -10.08
C TYR A 548 -7.01 -15.88 -9.53
N LYS A 549 -8.15 -15.46 -10.08
CA LYS A 549 -9.46 -16.02 -9.70
C LYS A 549 -9.50 -17.53 -9.94
N ALA A 550 -8.90 -18.01 -11.01
CA ALA A 550 -8.78 -19.44 -11.29
C ALA A 550 -7.86 -20.19 -10.31
N GLN A 551 -6.88 -19.50 -9.71
CA GLN A 551 -5.95 -20.07 -8.73
C GLN A 551 -6.45 -20.02 -7.28
N TRP A 552 -7.24 -19.01 -6.92
CA TRP A 552 -7.54 -18.67 -5.52
C TRP A 552 -9.00 -18.79 -5.12
N SER A 553 -9.92 -18.65 -6.07
CA SER A 553 -11.36 -18.63 -5.77
C SER A 553 -11.99 -20.01 -5.87
N ASP A 554 -12.85 -20.33 -4.90
CA ASP A 554 -13.69 -21.52 -4.91
C ASP A 554 -15.00 -21.29 -5.72
N GLU A 555 -15.31 -20.03 -6.08
CA GLU A 555 -16.51 -19.71 -6.88
C GLU A 555 -16.30 -20.18 -8.33
N PRO A 556 -17.13 -21.11 -8.83
CA PRO A 556 -17.01 -21.59 -10.20
C PRO A 556 -17.24 -20.48 -11.23
N PHE A 557 -16.37 -20.41 -12.23
CA PHE A 557 -16.49 -19.44 -13.32
C PHE A 557 -15.80 -19.95 -14.59
N VAL A 558 -16.06 -19.27 -15.71
CA VAL A 558 -15.30 -19.39 -16.95
C VAL A 558 -15.13 -18.01 -17.56
N LYS A 559 -13.93 -17.70 -18.10
CA LYS A 559 -13.63 -16.42 -18.72
C LYS A 559 -12.71 -16.57 -19.91
N ILE A 560 -13.15 -16.10 -21.07
CA ILE A 560 -12.31 -16.03 -22.28
C ILE A 560 -11.33 -14.86 -22.08
N ALA A 561 -10.05 -15.18 -22.14
CA ALA A 561 -8.97 -14.17 -22.11
C ALA A 561 -8.84 -13.47 -23.46
N GLU A 562 -8.00 -12.41 -23.48
CA GLU A 562 -7.70 -11.64 -24.69
C GLU A 562 -8.97 -11.07 -25.38
N SER A 563 -10.04 -10.88 -24.61
CA SER A 563 -11.33 -10.45 -25.14
C SER A 563 -11.31 -9.03 -25.73
N ARG A 564 -10.32 -8.22 -25.39
CA ARG A 564 -10.08 -6.86 -25.92
C ARG A 564 -9.22 -6.86 -27.17
N PHE A 565 -8.50 -7.91 -27.46
CA PHE A 565 -7.80 -8.14 -28.73
C PHE A 565 -8.81 -8.57 -29.81
N VAL A 566 -9.66 -7.65 -30.25
CA VAL A 566 -10.82 -7.95 -31.10
C VAL A 566 -10.42 -8.26 -32.55
N ASN A 567 -9.55 -7.43 -33.14
CA ASN A 567 -9.13 -7.56 -34.55
C ASN A 567 -8.02 -8.62 -34.66
N ARG A 568 -8.30 -9.73 -35.36
CA ARG A 568 -7.41 -10.87 -35.48
C ARG A 568 -7.06 -11.09 -36.96
N GLU A 569 -5.82 -10.80 -37.36
CA GLU A 569 -5.36 -10.95 -38.74
C GLU A 569 -4.91 -12.38 -39.06
N ARG A 570 -4.84 -13.26 -38.07
CA ARG A 570 -4.46 -14.67 -38.27
C ARG A 570 -5.69 -15.55 -38.48
N GLU A 571 -5.64 -16.41 -39.51
CA GLU A 571 -6.69 -17.41 -39.78
C GLU A 571 -6.83 -18.43 -38.64
N LYS A 572 -5.72 -18.75 -37.97
CA LYS A 572 -5.69 -19.66 -36.85
C LYS A 572 -5.08 -18.96 -35.64
N ILE A 573 -5.78 -19.04 -34.52
CA ILE A 573 -5.35 -18.46 -33.24
C ILE A 573 -5.38 -19.52 -32.14
N THR A 574 -4.72 -19.22 -31.03
CA THR A 574 -4.97 -19.87 -29.75
C THR A 574 -6.06 -19.07 -29.02
N VAL A 575 -7.10 -19.76 -28.56
CA VAL A 575 -8.09 -19.16 -27.64
C VAL A 575 -7.73 -19.60 -26.24
N LYS A 576 -7.44 -18.66 -25.37
CA LYS A 576 -7.13 -18.90 -23.96
C LYS A 576 -8.38 -18.65 -23.11
N VAL A 577 -8.62 -19.52 -22.14
CA VAL A 577 -9.73 -19.42 -21.19
C VAL A 577 -9.23 -19.67 -19.77
N TYR A 578 -9.69 -18.88 -18.82
CA TYR A 578 -9.46 -19.10 -17.38
C TYR A 578 -10.70 -19.71 -16.74
N SER A 579 -10.50 -20.70 -15.90
CA SER A 579 -11.54 -21.33 -15.10
C SER A 579 -10.94 -22.13 -13.95
N ASN A 580 -11.64 -22.21 -12.83
CA ASN A 580 -11.32 -23.15 -11.74
C ASN A 580 -12.03 -24.50 -11.87
N GLN A 581 -12.66 -24.77 -13.02
CA GLN A 581 -13.29 -26.06 -13.32
C GLN A 581 -12.28 -26.99 -14.05
N PRO A 582 -12.41 -28.32 -13.93
CA PRO A 582 -11.42 -29.22 -14.49
C PRO A 582 -11.48 -29.35 -16.03
N SER A 583 -12.58 -28.96 -16.63
CA SER A 583 -12.83 -29.10 -18.09
C SER A 583 -13.56 -27.87 -18.63
N VAL A 584 -13.10 -27.36 -19.75
CA VAL A 584 -13.74 -26.25 -20.48
C VAL A 584 -13.97 -26.65 -21.93
N SER A 585 -15.12 -26.28 -22.46
CA SER A 585 -15.43 -26.41 -23.90
C SER A 585 -15.62 -25.04 -24.52
N ILE A 586 -15.16 -24.87 -25.78
CA ILE A 586 -15.50 -23.69 -26.58
C ILE A 586 -16.25 -24.09 -27.84
N THR A 587 -17.13 -23.20 -28.29
CA THR A 587 -17.81 -23.33 -29.61
C THR A 587 -17.49 -22.08 -30.43
N VAL A 588 -17.00 -22.31 -31.65
CA VAL A 588 -16.62 -21.27 -32.62
C VAL A 588 -17.11 -21.65 -33.99
N ASN A 589 -17.96 -20.85 -34.62
CA ASN A 589 -18.47 -21.06 -35.99
C ASN A 589 -19.03 -22.46 -36.21
N GLY A 590 -19.69 -23.05 -35.20
CA GLY A 590 -20.26 -24.41 -35.26
C GLY A 590 -19.29 -25.55 -34.94
N ALA A 591 -17.99 -25.27 -34.79
CA ALA A 591 -17.02 -26.25 -34.32
C ALA A 591 -16.90 -26.18 -32.78
N SER A 592 -16.77 -27.34 -32.13
CA SER A 592 -16.61 -27.46 -30.69
C SER A 592 -15.26 -28.09 -30.33
N TYR A 593 -14.64 -27.58 -29.28
CA TYR A 593 -13.37 -28.05 -28.76
C TYR A 593 -13.50 -28.22 -27.24
N THR A 594 -12.84 -29.21 -26.67
CA THR A 594 -12.81 -29.42 -25.21
C THR A 594 -11.37 -29.66 -24.78
N VAL A 595 -10.98 -29.02 -23.66
CA VAL A 595 -9.66 -29.15 -23.04
C VAL A 595 -9.85 -29.37 -21.55
N ASP A 596 -9.08 -30.30 -20.99
CA ASP A 596 -8.96 -30.52 -19.56
C ASP A 596 -7.67 -29.86 -19.04
N SER A 597 -7.72 -29.25 -17.88
CA SER A 597 -6.55 -28.60 -17.24
C SER A 597 -6.69 -28.63 -15.73
N ASN A 598 -5.56 -28.78 -15.06
CA ASN A 598 -5.43 -28.62 -13.60
C ASN A 598 -4.70 -27.33 -13.20
N THR A 599 -4.34 -26.48 -14.16
CA THR A 599 -3.64 -25.23 -13.94
C THR A 599 -4.56 -24.01 -13.90
N GLY A 600 -5.84 -24.20 -14.20
CA GLY A 600 -6.80 -23.09 -14.35
C GLY A 600 -6.67 -22.30 -15.65
N VAL A 601 -5.73 -22.70 -16.52
CA VAL A 601 -5.51 -22.11 -17.85
C VAL A 601 -5.80 -23.16 -18.92
N PHE A 602 -6.67 -22.82 -19.86
CA PHE A 602 -7.11 -23.71 -20.95
C PHE A 602 -6.75 -23.06 -22.29
N CYS A 603 -5.88 -23.70 -23.05
CA CYS A 603 -5.44 -23.22 -24.35
C CYS A 603 -6.02 -24.10 -25.47
N PHE A 604 -6.84 -23.52 -26.32
CA PHE A 604 -7.42 -24.14 -27.50
C PHE A 604 -6.60 -23.72 -28.72
N GLU A 605 -5.71 -24.57 -29.13
CA GLU A 605 -4.79 -24.29 -30.24
C GLU A 605 -5.44 -24.43 -31.61
N ASN A 606 -4.94 -23.69 -32.61
CA ASN A 606 -5.34 -23.80 -34.02
C ASN A 606 -6.85 -23.58 -34.27
N VAL A 607 -7.50 -22.79 -33.43
CA VAL A 607 -8.91 -22.39 -33.62
C VAL A 607 -9.02 -21.54 -34.90
N ARG A 608 -9.82 -21.99 -35.87
CA ARG A 608 -9.96 -21.31 -37.14
C ARG A 608 -10.98 -20.18 -37.07
N LEU A 609 -10.56 -18.98 -37.46
CA LEU A 609 -11.43 -17.85 -37.66
C LEU A 609 -11.82 -17.68 -39.11
N GLN A 610 -13.03 -17.21 -39.34
CA GLN A 610 -13.53 -16.78 -40.65
C GLN A 610 -13.32 -15.26 -40.82
N PRO A 611 -13.22 -14.74 -42.02
CA PRO A 611 -13.28 -13.28 -42.24
C PRO A 611 -14.57 -12.69 -41.67
N GLY A 612 -14.46 -11.55 -40.95
CA GLY A 612 -15.58 -10.92 -40.27
C GLY A 612 -15.82 -11.46 -38.85
N GLU A 613 -17.05 -11.50 -38.43
CA GLU A 613 -17.46 -11.83 -37.06
C GLU A 613 -17.27 -13.32 -36.73
N ASN A 614 -16.62 -13.60 -35.59
CA ASN A 614 -16.44 -14.92 -35.04
C ASN A 614 -16.89 -14.93 -33.58
N LYS A 615 -18.07 -15.45 -33.31
CA LYS A 615 -18.57 -15.61 -31.95
C LYS A 615 -17.96 -16.84 -31.30
N ILE A 616 -17.28 -16.63 -30.19
CA ILE A 616 -16.72 -17.69 -29.36
C ILE A 616 -17.53 -17.75 -28.06
N ILE A 617 -18.00 -18.95 -27.72
CA ILE A 617 -18.69 -19.21 -26.45
C ILE A 617 -17.87 -20.25 -25.71
N ALA A 618 -17.43 -19.92 -24.50
CA ALA A 618 -16.81 -20.87 -23.58
C ALA A 618 -17.84 -21.37 -22.56
N SER A 619 -17.74 -22.61 -22.15
CA SER A 619 -18.59 -23.21 -21.13
C SER A 619 -17.79 -24.17 -20.23
N ALA A 620 -18.12 -24.10 -18.93
CA ALA A 620 -17.60 -24.98 -17.89
C ALA A 620 -18.76 -25.36 -16.96
N GLY A 621 -19.37 -26.53 -17.16
CA GLY A 621 -20.61 -26.90 -16.50
C GLY A 621 -21.75 -25.92 -16.82
N ALA A 622 -22.29 -25.26 -15.80
CA ALA A 622 -23.38 -24.27 -15.94
C ALA A 622 -22.91 -22.85 -16.28
N TRP A 623 -21.62 -22.59 -16.19
CA TRP A 623 -21.04 -21.24 -16.40
C TRP A 623 -20.65 -21.05 -17.85
N THR A 624 -20.91 -19.85 -18.40
CA THR A 624 -20.61 -19.50 -19.77
C THR A 624 -20.04 -18.10 -19.88
N ASP A 625 -19.13 -17.89 -20.82
CA ASP A 625 -18.66 -16.57 -21.26
C ASP A 625 -18.65 -16.52 -22.78
N GLN A 626 -18.74 -15.32 -23.36
CA GLN A 626 -18.72 -15.16 -24.80
C GLN A 626 -17.95 -13.92 -25.24
N VAL A 627 -17.29 -14.02 -26.37
CA VAL A 627 -16.58 -12.91 -27.02
C VAL A 627 -16.84 -12.90 -28.51
N MET A 628 -16.72 -11.73 -29.14
CA MET A 628 -16.75 -11.53 -30.59
C MET A 628 -15.35 -11.15 -31.06
N PHE A 629 -14.70 -11.98 -31.87
CA PHE A 629 -13.47 -11.62 -32.57
C PHE A 629 -13.79 -11.29 -34.03
N LEU A 630 -13.04 -10.36 -34.60
CA LEU A 630 -13.15 -9.99 -36.01
C LEU A 630 -11.94 -10.52 -36.77
N GLY A 631 -12.19 -11.47 -37.69
CA GLY A 631 -11.17 -11.92 -38.65
C GLY A 631 -10.94 -10.83 -39.68
N VAL A 632 -9.77 -10.17 -39.64
CA VAL A 632 -9.40 -9.07 -40.53
C VAL A 632 -8.26 -9.47 -41.46
N SER A 633 -8.11 -8.77 -42.59
CA SER A 633 -7.05 -9.06 -43.57
C SER A 633 -5.72 -8.41 -43.22
N GLU A 634 -5.74 -7.36 -42.46
CA GLU A 634 -4.57 -6.55 -42.11
C GLU A 634 -4.45 -6.41 -40.58
N LYS A 635 -3.21 -6.32 -40.14
CA LYS A 635 -2.89 -6.11 -38.74
C LYS A 635 -3.38 -4.74 -38.27
N ASP A 636 -3.94 -4.69 -37.08
CA ASP A 636 -4.31 -3.43 -36.43
C ASP A 636 -3.08 -2.87 -35.71
N GLU A 637 -2.45 -1.87 -36.34
CA GLU A 637 -1.25 -1.23 -35.80
C GLU A 637 -1.52 -0.43 -34.52
N SER A 638 -2.77 -0.11 -34.19
CA SER A 638 -3.12 0.59 -32.94
C SER A 638 -2.85 -0.26 -31.68
N TYR A 639 -2.77 -1.58 -31.85
CA TYR A 639 -2.43 -2.52 -30.76
C TYR A 639 -0.94 -2.51 -30.38
N ILE A 640 -0.10 -1.85 -31.17
CA ILE A 640 1.35 -1.82 -30.91
C ILE A 640 1.70 -0.58 -30.12
N PHE A 641 2.33 -0.79 -28.95
CA PHE A 641 2.91 0.33 -28.22
C PHE A 641 4.07 0.94 -29.00
N VAL A 642 3.95 2.22 -29.29
CA VAL A 642 5.04 3.04 -29.83
C VAL A 642 5.28 4.18 -28.83
N ASP A 643 6.48 4.23 -28.27
CA ASP A 643 6.83 5.29 -27.32
C ASP A 643 6.87 6.64 -28.06
N GLN A 644 5.88 7.47 -27.80
CA GLN A 644 5.75 8.80 -28.44
C GLN A 644 6.59 9.88 -27.78
N ASN A 645 7.15 9.60 -26.60
CA ASN A 645 7.96 10.51 -25.82
C ASN A 645 9.21 9.80 -25.29
N PRO A 646 10.05 9.26 -26.19
CA PRO A 646 11.29 8.62 -25.80
C PRO A 646 12.14 9.64 -25.04
N GLY A 647 12.68 9.26 -23.88
CA GLY A 647 13.47 10.14 -22.99
C GLY A 647 12.68 10.84 -21.87
N ILE A 648 11.33 10.84 -21.89
CA ILE A 648 10.52 11.30 -20.75
C ILE A 648 10.19 10.15 -19.80
N ASN A 649 10.15 8.94 -20.33
CA ASN A 649 9.96 7.71 -19.57
C ASN A 649 11.25 7.36 -18.80
N VAL A 650 11.11 6.88 -17.57
CA VAL A 650 12.24 6.42 -16.71
C VAL A 650 13.15 5.38 -17.40
N LYS A 651 12.65 4.70 -18.42
CA LYS A 651 13.37 3.69 -19.20
C LYS A 651 14.06 4.22 -20.44
N ASN A 652 13.52 5.27 -21.03
CA ASN A 652 13.90 5.81 -22.34
C ASN A 652 14.41 7.23 -22.19
N TRP A 653 15.35 7.43 -21.32
CA TRP A 653 16.12 8.67 -21.23
C TRP A 653 16.73 9.06 -22.57
N PHE A 654 17.09 8.04 -23.30
CA PHE A 654 17.75 8.11 -24.55
C PHE A 654 16.80 7.54 -25.58
N ILE A 655 16.17 8.33 -26.15
CA ILE A 655 15.33 8.34 -27.30
C ILE A 655 15.74 7.32 -28.36
N ASP A 656 14.78 6.69 -28.92
CA ASP A 656 14.81 6.02 -30.21
C ASP A 656 15.71 4.79 -30.37
N ALA A 657 15.10 3.69 -30.75
CA ALA A 657 15.76 2.40 -30.98
C ALA A 657 16.88 2.47 -32.05
N VAL A 658 16.84 3.45 -32.96
CA VAL A 658 17.86 3.64 -34.02
C VAL A 658 19.12 4.33 -33.45
N GLU A 659 19.01 5.15 -32.43
CA GLU A 659 20.14 5.76 -31.73
C GLU A 659 20.58 4.96 -30.52
N GLU A 660 19.81 3.98 -30.10
CA GLU A 660 20.05 3.20 -28.87
C GLU A 660 21.39 2.45 -28.96
N GLU A 661 21.72 1.84 -30.09
CA GLU A 661 23.00 1.14 -30.29
C GLU A 661 24.20 2.09 -30.37
N LYS A 662 24.00 3.32 -30.80
CA LYS A 662 25.03 4.35 -30.77
C LYS A 662 25.28 4.89 -29.37
N MET A 663 24.24 4.98 -28.58
CA MET A 663 24.31 5.46 -27.19
C MET A 663 24.74 4.36 -26.21
N PHE A 664 24.43 3.11 -26.49
CA PHE A 664 24.72 1.94 -25.66
C PHE A 664 25.38 0.83 -26.48
N PRO A 665 26.59 1.05 -27.00
CA PRO A 665 27.26 0.07 -27.86
C PRO A 665 27.44 -1.25 -27.13
N THR A 666 27.11 -2.34 -27.79
CA THR A 666 27.30 -3.70 -27.26
C THR A 666 28.75 -3.92 -26.84
N GLY A 667 28.98 -4.44 -25.64
CA GLY A 667 30.32 -4.69 -25.08
C GLY A 667 31.04 -3.48 -24.48
N MET A 668 30.38 -2.32 -24.41
CA MET A 668 30.88 -1.14 -23.73
C MET A 668 30.15 -0.88 -22.43
N PHE A 669 30.74 -0.21 -21.45
CA PHE A 669 30.07 0.26 -20.26
C PHE A 669 29.08 1.38 -20.61
N SER A 670 28.00 1.50 -19.82
CA SER A 670 27.02 2.56 -19.97
C SER A 670 26.37 2.86 -18.60
N ILE A 671 25.55 3.90 -18.52
CA ILE A 671 24.78 4.16 -17.32
C ILE A 671 23.68 3.11 -17.07
N ARG A 672 23.42 2.21 -18.03
CA ARG A 672 22.51 1.07 -17.88
C ARG A 672 23.12 -0.10 -17.10
N GLU A 673 24.42 -0.06 -16.87
CA GLU A 673 25.07 -1.09 -16.05
C GLU A 673 24.67 -0.97 -14.58
N ALA A 674 24.62 -2.13 -13.93
CA ALA A 674 24.47 -2.17 -12.48
C ALA A 674 25.66 -1.47 -11.81
N CYS A 675 25.40 -0.75 -10.73
CA CYS A 675 26.43 0.01 -10.03
C CYS A 675 27.59 -0.85 -9.55
N ASN A 676 27.33 -2.08 -9.08
CA ASN A 676 28.40 -3.02 -8.71
C ASN A 676 29.30 -3.36 -9.90
N THR A 677 28.74 -3.60 -11.10
CA THR A 677 29.52 -3.90 -12.33
C THR A 677 30.43 -2.74 -12.71
N ILE A 678 29.96 -1.50 -12.55
CA ILE A 678 30.78 -0.30 -12.79
C ILE A 678 31.90 -0.18 -11.74
N VAL A 679 31.55 -0.44 -10.46
CA VAL A 679 32.53 -0.35 -9.35
C VAL A 679 33.63 -1.42 -9.44
N GLU A 680 33.32 -2.59 -9.96
CA GLU A 680 34.26 -3.70 -10.16
C GLU A 680 35.28 -3.43 -11.30
N CYS A 681 35.00 -2.47 -12.18
CA CYS A 681 35.89 -2.07 -13.26
C CYS A 681 36.60 -0.75 -12.91
N GLU A 682 37.91 -0.80 -12.65
CA GLU A 682 38.72 0.39 -12.29
C GLU A 682 38.61 1.53 -13.31
N GLU A 683 38.54 1.20 -14.59
CA GLU A 683 38.42 2.19 -15.66
C GLU A 683 37.05 2.83 -15.69
N ALA A 684 35.99 2.04 -15.46
CA ALA A 684 34.60 2.54 -15.47
C ALA A 684 34.30 3.39 -14.24
N ILE A 685 34.67 2.95 -13.03
CA ILE A 685 34.47 3.75 -11.82
C ILE A 685 35.28 5.05 -11.83
N ALA A 686 36.48 5.06 -12.43
CA ALA A 686 37.26 6.28 -12.58
C ALA A 686 36.57 7.33 -13.48
N VAL A 687 35.78 6.89 -14.46
CA VAL A 687 34.94 7.79 -15.26
C VAL A 687 33.88 8.45 -14.37
N VAL A 688 33.20 7.68 -13.51
CA VAL A 688 32.18 8.19 -12.58
C VAL A 688 32.82 9.14 -11.56
N GLU A 689 33.99 8.81 -11.03
CA GLU A 689 34.74 9.67 -10.08
C GLU A 689 35.10 11.04 -10.69
N LYS A 690 35.52 11.03 -11.95
CA LYS A 690 35.85 12.26 -12.68
C LYS A 690 34.63 13.12 -12.93
N PHE A 691 33.45 12.50 -13.05
CA PHE A 691 32.17 13.19 -13.22
C PHE A 691 31.65 13.71 -11.89
N SER A 692 31.56 12.85 -10.86
CA SER A 692 31.13 13.18 -9.50
C SER A 692 31.79 12.25 -8.49
N LYS A 693 32.70 12.79 -7.66
CA LYS A 693 33.36 12.03 -6.58
C LYS A 693 32.33 11.50 -5.58
N LYS A 694 31.35 12.33 -5.20
CA LYS A 694 30.25 11.96 -4.29
C LYS A 694 29.47 10.75 -4.81
N LEU A 695 29.10 10.75 -6.09
CA LEU A 695 28.38 9.64 -6.71
C LEU A 695 29.23 8.36 -6.72
N ALA A 696 30.50 8.46 -7.10
CA ALA A 696 31.39 7.31 -7.11
C ALA A 696 31.68 6.73 -5.73
N GLU A 697 31.84 7.57 -4.71
CA GLU A 697 31.94 7.14 -3.31
C GLU A 697 30.68 6.41 -2.86
N GLN A 698 29.50 6.96 -3.12
CA GLN A 698 28.24 6.31 -2.83
C GLN A 698 28.09 4.96 -3.54
N MET A 699 28.50 4.85 -4.80
CA MET A 699 28.47 3.58 -5.53
C MET A 699 29.45 2.55 -4.96
N LYS A 700 30.65 2.98 -4.54
CA LYS A 700 31.65 2.10 -3.90
C LYS A 700 31.21 1.60 -2.53
N GLU A 701 30.60 2.46 -1.73
CA GLU A 701 30.09 2.12 -0.42
C GLU A 701 28.87 1.17 -0.52
N ARG A 702 28.04 1.35 -1.53
CA ARG A 702 26.70 0.77 -1.61
C ARG A 702 26.57 -0.41 -2.58
N ARG A 703 27.53 -0.66 -3.45
CA ARG A 703 27.65 -1.80 -4.40
C ARG A 703 26.33 -2.46 -4.82
N GLY A 704 25.36 -1.64 -5.28
CA GLY A 704 24.04 -2.14 -5.64
C GLY A 704 23.97 -2.72 -7.04
N MET A 705 23.04 -3.66 -7.28
CA MET A 705 22.74 -4.21 -8.62
C MET A 705 21.84 -3.27 -9.45
N MET A 706 21.46 -2.12 -8.91
CA MET A 706 20.63 -1.15 -9.61
C MET A 706 21.40 -0.49 -10.75
N PRO A 707 20.82 -0.35 -11.96
CA PRO A 707 21.43 0.42 -13.03
C PRO A 707 21.71 1.87 -12.61
N LEU A 708 22.87 2.38 -12.98
CA LEU A 708 23.29 3.75 -12.65
C LEU A 708 22.28 4.79 -13.18
N GLU A 709 21.71 4.59 -14.38
CA GLU A 709 20.67 5.47 -14.94
C GLU A 709 19.49 5.67 -14.00
N ARG A 710 19.10 4.62 -13.25
CA ARG A 710 17.99 4.66 -12.31
C ARG A 710 18.32 5.53 -11.10
N ILE A 711 19.55 5.42 -10.58
CA ILE A 711 20.04 6.27 -9.50
C ILE A 711 20.04 7.74 -9.92
N LEU A 712 20.62 8.03 -11.09
CA LEU A 712 20.65 9.38 -11.64
C LEU A 712 19.26 9.97 -11.83
N ASN A 713 18.31 9.15 -12.22
CA ASN A 713 16.91 9.53 -12.37
C ASN A 713 16.23 9.95 -11.06
N TYR A 714 16.56 9.28 -9.97
CA TYR A 714 16.10 9.69 -8.63
C TYR A 714 16.83 10.93 -8.11
N MET A 715 18.02 11.23 -8.66
CA MET A 715 18.83 12.40 -8.30
C MET A 715 18.65 13.58 -9.30
N LYS A 716 17.50 13.72 -9.94
CA LYS A 716 17.21 14.78 -10.95
C LYS A 716 17.48 16.21 -10.45
N ASN A 717 17.43 16.43 -9.16
CA ASN A 717 17.76 17.71 -8.56
C ASN A 717 19.26 17.98 -8.48
N GLU A 718 20.10 16.93 -8.56
CA GLU A 718 21.56 17.03 -8.52
C GLU A 718 22.20 16.86 -9.91
N PHE A 719 21.55 16.10 -10.81
CA PHE A 719 22.05 15.81 -12.15
C PHE A 719 20.99 16.12 -13.22
N SER A 720 21.33 16.98 -14.17
CA SER A 720 20.48 17.27 -15.32
C SER A 720 20.52 16.13 -16.36
N GLU A 721 19.59 16.13 -17.31
CA GLU A 721 19.62 15.19 -18.44
C GLU A 721 20.92 15.29 -19.26
N ASP A 722 21.45 16.51 -19.42
CA ASP A 722 22.72 16.71 -20.12
C ASP A 722 23.91 16.15 -19.34
N ASP A 723 23.88 16.22 -18.02
CA ASP A 723 24.89 15.58 -17.17
C ASP A 723 24.88 14.08 -17.36
N CYS A 724 23.74 13.46 -17.43
CA CYS A 724 23.59 12.03 -17.61
C CYS A 724 24.02 11.58 -19.01
N LYS A 725 23.68 12.34 -20.05
CA LYS A 725 24.16 12.11 -21.42
C LYS A 725 25.68 12.18 -21.48
N ARG A 726 26.29 13.18 -20.83
CA ARG A 726 27.78 13.34 -20.78
C ARG A 726 28.44 12.17 -20.04
N LEU A 727 27.86 11.73 -18.93
CA LEU A 727 28.39 10.58 -18.19
C LEU A 727 28.30 9.30 -19.01
N ASN A 728 27.15 9.07 -19.68
CA ASN A 728 26.95 7.91 -20.55
C ASN A 728 28.00 7.92 -21.70
N ALA A 729 28.12 9.03 -22.40
CA ALA A 729 29.11 9.17 -23.49
C ALA A 729 30.57 8.97 -23.04
N ALA A 730 30.86 9.19 -21.77
CA ALA A 730 32.17 8.89 -21.21
C ALA A 730 32.34 7.40 -20.86
N LEU A 731 31.29 6.75 -20.29
CA LEU A 731 31.28 5.34 -19.96
C LEU A 731 31.37 4.44 -21.22
N THR A 732 30.66 4.83 -22.30
CA THR A 732 30.68 4.07 -23.57
C THR A 732 32.04 4.05 -24.29
N LYS A 733 33.06 4.70 -23.73
CA LYS A 733 34.46 4.58 -24.17
C LYS A 733 35.23 3.47 -23.45
N VAL A 734 34.66 2.92 -22.39
CA VAL A 734 35.26 1.85 -21.58
C VAL A 734 34.69 0.51 -22.05
N LYS A 735 35.55 -0.43 -22.41
CA LYS A 735 35.17 -1.76 -22.91
C LYS A 735 34.91 -2.71 -21.73
N LYS A 736 33.84 -3.45 -21.80
CA LYS A 736 33.61 -4.60 -20.89
C LYS A 736 34.64 -5.70 -21.25
N ARG A 737 35.27 -6.26 -20.25
CA ARG A 737 36.22 -7.37 -20.40
C ARG A 737 35.50 -8.71 -20.44
#